data_393cb7a2890df7102f4e7070d494a7f0
#
_entry.id   393cb7a2890df7102f4e7070d494a7f0
#
_cell.length_a   1.000
_cell.length_b   1.000
_cell.length_c   1.000
_cell.angle_alpha   90.00
_cell.angle_beta   90.00
_cell.angle_gamma   90.00
#
_symmetry.space_group_name_H-M   'P 1'
#
loop_
_entity.id
_entity.type
_entity.pdbx_description
1 polymer ?
#
loop_
_entity_poly.entity_id
_entity_poly.type
_entity_poly.pdbx_seq_one_letter_code
_entity_poly.pdbx_strand_id
1 'polypeptide(L)'
;MIKKVFIGAAFLLLSASIIQPVSAQSIIPQPESITRQQGTFTLAKGLQGVTNLKGEDFKILNQYTSDVMNIPFSSVKNPSADAPLRLICTGTEQEAAMAADSVSLQGYELNVTPTAVTIQARTPMGLFYGLQTLRQLEKDHQIPCVKITDTPRFAYRGLMIDCSRHFWSSDEIKKQLDAMAYFKLDRFHWHLTDGGGWRMEVKQYPRLTEETAYRTESDWTKWWNRKNRQYSPDPRRLVCWKGMNIHGGYYTQDDIKEIVDYAAARHITIIPEIEMPGHSDEVVYAYPELSCTGQPYTQSDLCVGKEQTYTFMENVLKEVMQLFPSKYIHIGGDEAERRTWKTCPDCQRVMKDYHLKDVAELQSHFTHRIERFLNDNGRKLLGWDEIMEGTLAPNAAVMSWRGTEAGLTAAKSGHHVVMAPQEFCYLNMYQDDPMTEPKAQGGYTRLEKTYNYDPIPAAYKGTSLEKYIDGVQGCVWTEFIEKPDHLEYMIYPRLLALAETGWTKQRTGYADFRQRVITATDALKRAGYNAFDIRKEKGARPESRSIVQHEGLGKSVTYLGRYAEKYRAEGDSTLTNGLCGDWGYLEGRWQGFIDSTGVDVIVDMGKVTDIKDVEANFMHQLEAVIYVPNTITLLVSKDGKKFTTIDKTLPGIKTSSDYLVYPYRWKGSVHARYVRLKATSREPDAWIFTDEIIINKK
;
A
#
# COMPACT_ATOMS: atom_id res chain seq x y z
N MET A 1 -6.56 82.86 -34.23
CA MET A 1 -7.27 82.62 -32.95
C MET A 1 -8.11 81.36 -33.13
N ILE A 2 -7.63 80.22 -32.72
CA ILE A 2 -8.36 78.96 -32.83
C ILE A 2 -8.49 78.44 -31.40
N LYS A 3 -9.72 78.33 -30.91
CA LYS A 3 -10.08 77.79 -29.62
C LYS A 3 -9.97 76.28 -29.68
N LYS A 4 -9.15 75.67 -28.84
CA LYS A 4 -9.09 74.22 -28.59
C LYS A 4 -10.21 73.91 -27.57
N VAL A 5 -11.13 73.05 -27.99
CA VAL A 5 -12.10 72.38 -27.10
C VAL A 5 -11.44 71.12 -26.54
N PHE A 6 -11.30 71.01 -25.21
CA PHE A 6 -10.94 69.78 -24.52
C PHE A 6 -12.21 68.95 -24.24
N ILE A 7 -12.35 67.84 -24.84
CA ILE A 7 -13.36 66.82 -24.49
C ILE A 7 -12.70 65.89 -23.45
N GLY A 8 -13.17 65.99 -22.20
CA GLY A 8 -12.78 65.08 -21.13
C GLY A 8 -13.49 63.72 -21.29
N ALA A 9 -12.73 62.67 -21.63
CA ALA A 9 -13.23 61.33 -21.55
C ALA A 9 -13.08 60.80 -20.11
N ALA A 10 -14.23 60.64 -19.42
CA ALA A 10 -14.30 59.96 -18.14
C ALA A 10 -14.15 58.47 -18.36
N PHE A 11 -12.98 57.91 -18.02
CA PHE A 11 -12.79 56.47 -17.92
C PHE A 11 -13.50 55.97 -16.66
N LEU A 12 -14.66 55.33 -16.81
CA LEU A 12 -15.25 54.47 -15.81
C LEU A 12 -14.36 53.22 -15.69
N LEU A 13 -13.50 53.18 -14.68
CA LEU A 13 -12.84 51.96 -14.22
C LEU A 13 -13.93 51.05 -13.65
N LEU A 14 -14.51 50.16 -14.47
CA LEU A 14 -15.14 48.93 -13.98
C LEU A 14 -14.02 48.11 -13.35
N SER A 15 -13.97 48.11 -12.03
CA SER A 15 -13.26 47.10 -11.28
C SER A 15 -13.91 45.73 -11.54
N ALA A 16 -13.50 45.04 -12.60
CA ALA A 16 -13.74 43.63 -12.72
C ALA A 16 -13.04 42.96 -11.54
N SER A 17 -13.82 42.70 -10.48
CA SER A 17 -13.41 41.76 -9.46
C SER A 17 -13.08 40.46 -10.22
N ILE A 18 -11.80 40.18 -10.40
CA ILE A 18 -11.35 38.88 -10.82
C ILE A 18 -11.80 37.97 -9.66
N ILE A 19 -12.98 37.36 -9.84
CA ILE A 19 -13.38 36.20 -9.05
C ILE A 19 -12.32 35.15 -9.41
N GLN A 20 -11.29 35.07 -8.57
CA GLN A 20 -10.40 33.89 -8.62
C GLN A 20 -11.32 32.67 -8.62
N PRO A 21 -11.15 31.71 -9.54
CA PRO A 21 -11.91 30.50 -9.46
C PRO A 21 -11.62 29.95 -8.07
N VAL A 22 -12.63 29.93 -7.21
CA VAL A 22 -12.54 29.30 -5.88
C VAL A 22 -12.08 27.90 -6.17
N SER A 23 -10.86 27.56 -5.70
CA SER A 23 -10.22 26.27 -5.93
C SER A 23 -11.23 25.16 -5.81
N ALA A 24 -11.11 24.12 -6.64
CA ALA A 24 -11.91 22.91 -6.54
C ALA A 24 -12.13 22.60 -5.05
N GLN A 25 -13.35 22.31 -4.66
CA GLN A 25 -13.64 22.03 -3.27
C GLN A 25 -12.68 20.93 -2.83
N SER A 26 -12.08 21.08 -1.66
CA SER A 26 -11.04 20.20 -1.11
C SER A 26 -11.56 18.80 -0.71
N ILE A 27 -12.65 18.36 -1.35
CA ILE A 27 -13.28 17.06 -1.08
C ILE A 27 -12.41 15.93 -1.66
N ILE A 28 -12.08 14.99 -0.84
CA ILE A 28 -11.44 13.71 -1.21
C ILE A 28 -12.25 12.57 -0.55
N PRO A 29 -12.70 11.57 -1.32
CA PRO A 29 -12.69 11.47 -2.78
C PRO A 29 -13.58 12.49 -3.46
N GLN A 30 -13.21 12.88 -4.70
CA GLN A 30 -13.98 13.81 -5.51
C GLN A 30 -15.35 13.22 -5.86
N PRO A 31 -16.46 13.96 -5.60
CA PRO A 31 -17.80 13.51 -5.96
C PRO A 31 -18.02 13.39 -7.48
N GLU A 32 -18.97 12.53 -7.89
CA GLU A 32 -19.35 12.33 -9.27
C GLU A 32 -19.89 13.60 -9.93
N SER A 33 -20.72 14.37 -9.21
CA SER A 33 -21.17 15.68 -9.67
C SER A 33 -21.29 16.68 -8.53
N ILE A 34 -20.94 17.93 -8.80
CA ILE A 34 -21.07 19.04 -7.86
C ILE A 34 -21.53 20.29 -8.59
N THR A 35 -22.65 20.87 -8.16
CA THR A 35 -23.18 22.12 -8.65
C THR A 35 -23.17 23.14 -7.51
N ARG A 36 -22.45 24.25 -7.68
CA ARG A 36 -22.43 25.35 -6.71
C ARG A 36 -23.65 26.17 -6.78
N GLN A 37 -24.10 26.66 -5.63
CA GLN A 37 -25.21 27.59 -5.47
C GLN A 37 -24.74 28.82 -4.68
N GLN A 38 -25.45 29.91 -4.75
CA GLN A 38 -25.12 31.13 -3.98
C GLN A 38 -25.49 30.97 -2.50
N GLY A 39 -24.66 31.47 -1.62
CA GLY A 39 -24.87 31.49 -0.18
C GLY A 39 -24.13 30.42 0.60
N THR A 40 -24.33 30.44 1.89
CA THR A 40 -23.78 29.51 2.87
C THR A 40 -24.84 29.09 3.87
N PHE A 41 -24.78 27.88 4.36
CA PHE A 41 -25.52 27.39 5.52
C PHE A 41 -24.64 27.52 6.76
N THR A 42 -25.20 28.08 7.83
CA THR A 42 -24.50 28.22 9.11
C THR A 42 -24.87 27.08 10.06
N LEU A 43 -23.89 26.31 10.53
CA LEU A 43 -24.07 25.34 11.60
C LEU A 43 -24.23 26.07 12.95
N ALA A 44 -25.48 26.36 13.33
CA ALA A 44 -25.76 27.00 14.59
C ALA A 44 -25.39 26.08 15.79
N LYS A 45 -24.93 26.68 16.88
CA LYS A 45 -24.69 25.94 18.13
C LYS A 45 -25.99 25.32 18.63
N GLY A 46 -25.99 24.04 18.94
CA GLY A 46 -27.16 23.28 19.39
C GLY A 46 -28.11 22.87 18.25
N LEU A 47 -27.67 22.94 16.99
CA LEU A 47 -28.43 22.41 15.87
C LEU A 47 -28.78 20.93 16.12
N GLN A 48 -30.04 20.57 15.85
CA GLN A 48 -30.52 19.21 15.88
C GLN A 48 -30.95 18.78 14.47
N GLY A 49 -30.63 17.56 14.12
CA GLY A 49 -31.06 16.94 12.88
C GLY A 49 -32.29 16.04 13.05
N VAL A 50 -32.96 15.74 11.94
CA VAL A 50 -34.02 14.75 11.89
C VAL A 50 -33.73 13.68 10.84
N THR A 51 -34.16 12.45 11.13
CA THR A 51 -34.01 11.32 10.20
C THR A 51 -35.21 10.38 10.30
N ASN A 52 -35.48 9.63 9.24
CA ASN A 52 -36.46 8.56 9.24
C ASN A 52 -35.87 7.17 9.58
N LEU A 53 -34.58 7.10 9.87
CA LEU A 53 -33.95 5.86 10.38
C LEU A 53 -34.55 5.47 11.73
N LYS A 54 -34.58 4.17 12.01
CA LYS A 54 -35.13 3.57 13.24
C LYS A 54 -34.21 2.48 13.75
N GLY A 55 -34.52 1.97 14.94
CA GLY A 55 -33.84 0.83 15.53
C GLY A 55 -32.35 1.04 15.69
N GLU A 56 -31.56 0.06 15.29
CA GLU A 56 -30.10 0.08 15.45
C GLU A 56 -29.43 1.09 14.51
N ASP A 57 -29.87 1.19 13.25
CA ASP A 57 -29.35 2.18 12.30
C ASP A 57 -29.46 3.61 12.83
N PHE A 58 -30.59 3.94 13.48
CA PHE A 58 -30.75 5.25 14.14
C PHE A 58 -29.79 5.43 15.29
N LYS A 59 -29.63 4.45 16.15
CA LYS A 59 -28.72 4.53 17.32
C LYS A 59 -27.28 4.76 16.87
N ILE A 60 -26.80 3.97 15.93
CA ILE A 60 -25.46 4.07 15.36
C ILE A 60 -25.24 5.48 14.76
N LEU A 61 -26.15 5.92 13.89
CA LEU A 61 -26.07 7.25 13.28
C LEU A 61 -26.03 8.34 14.33
N ASN A 62 -26.99 8.33 15.27
CA ASN A 62 -27.11 9.38 16.27
C ASN A 62 -25.90 9.42 17.21
N GLN A 63 -25.36 8.26 17.60
CA GLN A 63 -24.14 8.18 18.40
C GLN A 63 -22.97 8.81 17.61
N TYR A 64 -22.77 8.38 16.37
CA TYR A 64 -21.69 8.89 15.52
C TYR A 64 -21.79 10.42 15.33
N THR A 65 -22.97 10.94 14.97
CA THR A 65 -23.14 12.37 14.70
C THR A 65 -23.05 13.21 15.99
N SER A 66 -23.47 12.67 17.11
CA SER A 66 -23.32 13.33 18.43
C SER A 66 -21.85 13.42 18.84
N ASP A 67 -21.11 12.33 18.73
CA ASP A 67 -19.70 12.23 19.17
C ASP A 67 -18.75 13.00 18.26
N VAL A 68 -18.94 12.89 16.93
CA VAL A 68 -17.98 13.37 15.94
C VAL A 68 -18.35 14.77 15.44
N MET A 69 -19.64 15.11 15.36
CA MET A 69 -20.12 16.39 14.78
C MET A 69 -20.76 17.29 15.84
N ASN A 70 -20.99 16.79 17.05
CA ASN A 70 -21.78 17.46 18.09
C ASN A 70 -23.20 17.85 17.62
N ILE A 71 -23.81 17.00 16.78
CA ILE A 71 -25.14 17.18 16.22
C ILE A 71 -25.99 15.96 16.54
N PRO A 72 -26.88 16.01 17.55
CA PRO A 72 -27.81 14.96 17.82
C PRO A 72 -28.94 14.94 16.79
N PHE A 73 -29.47 13.75 16.52
CA PHE A 73 -30.61 13.52 15.63
C PHE A 73 -31.82 12.99 16.39
N SER A 74 -32.99 13.29 15.86
CA SER A 74 -34.26 12.71 16.28
C SER A 74 -34.85 11.84 15.18
N SER A 75 -35.33 10.65 15.55
CA SER A 75 -36.03 9.75 14.62
C SER A 75 -37.49 10.16 14.48
N VAL A 76 -37.92 10.45 13.25
CA VAL A 76 -39.28 10.86 12.92
C VAL A 76 -39.75 10.11 11.68
N LYS A 77 -41.06 9.78 11.60
CA LYS A 77 -41.62 9.03 10.45
C LYS A 77 -41.42 9.78 9.12
N ASN A 78 -41.70 11.10 9.14
CA ASN A 78 -41.58 11.97 7.97
C ASN A 78 -40.81 13.22 8.36
N PRO A 79 -39.50 13.33 8.03
CA PRO A 79 -38.72 14.54 8.28
C PRO A 79 -39.39 15.78 7.64
N SER A 80 -39.72 16.82 8.47
CA SER A 80 -40.34 18.03 7.99
C SER A 80 -39.43 18.77 7.00
N ALA A 81 -40.04 19.37 5.97
CA ALA A 81 -39.31 20.23 5.03
C ALA A 81 -38.68 21.47 5.70
N ASP A 82 -39.21 21.88 6.84
CA ASP A 82 -38.72 23.03 7.59
C ASP A 82 -37.55 22.70 8.53
N ALA A 83 -37.23 21.42 8.72
CA ALA A 83 -36.09 21.03 9.55
C ALA A 83 -34.77 21.42 8.87
N PRO A 84 -33.88 22.14 9.59
CA PRO A 84 -32.65 22.69 8.98
C PRO A 84 -31.63 21.63 8.60
N LEU A 85 -31.68 20.43 9.19
CA LEU A 85 -30.79 19.30 8.85
C LEU A 85 -31.58 18.01 8.77
N ARG A 86 -31.55 17.35 7.62
CA ARG A 86 -32.35 16.17 7.32
C ARG A 86 -31.53 15.06 6.71
N LEU A 87 -31.68 13.85 7.24
CA LEU A 87 -31.15 12.62 6.66
C LEU A 87 -32.31 11.71 6.29
N ILE A 88 -32.48 11.41 5.00
CA ILE A 88 -33.64 10.69 4.47
C ILE A 88 -33.17 9.38 3.82
N CYS A 89 -33.49 8.27 4.45
CA CYS A 89 -33.29 6.93 3.88
C CYS A 89 -34.54 6.54 3.09
N THR A 90 -34.36 6.18 1.80
CA THR A 90 -35.48 5.88 0.88
C THR A 90 -35.61 4.41 0.53
N GLY A 91 -34.61 3.59 0.85
CA GLY A 91 -34.60 2.17 0.54
C GLY A 91 -35.16 1.26 1.64
N THR A 92 -34.96 -0.01 1.46
CA THR A 92 -35.46 -1.10 2.33
C THR A 92 -34.35 -1.64 3.23
N GLU A 93 -34.74 -2.37 4.28
CA GLU A 93 -33.78 -3.09 5.15
C GLU A 93 -32.96 -4.13 4.36
N GLN A 94 -33.57 -4.77 3.34
CA GLN A 94 -32.84 -5.71 2.48
C GLN A 94 -31.72 -4.99 1.68
N GLU A 95 -31.98 -3.80 1.16
CA GLU A 95 -30.97 -2.99 0.48
C GLU A 95 -29.87 -2.54 1.44
N ALA A 96 -30.22 -2.18 2.67
CA ALA A 96 -29.24 -1.86 3.70
C ALA A 96 -28.27 -3.03 3.98
N ALA A 97 -28.80 -4.25 4.07
CA ALA A 97 -27.99 -5.46 4.28
C ALA A 97 -27.04 -5.78 3.11
N MET A 98 -27.36 -5.33 1.90
CA MET A 98 -26.54 -5.56 0.70
C MET A 98 -25.60 -4.35 0.38
N ALA A 99 -25.69 -3.27 1.11
CA ALA A 99 -25.04 -2.02 0.75
C ALA A 99 -23.51 -2.14 0.62
N ALA A 100 -22.87 -2.92 1.48
CA ALA A 100 -21.41 -3.09 1.50
C ALA A 100 -20.87 -3.72 0.19
N ASP A 101 -21.66 -4.57 -0.48
CA ASP A 101 -21.25 -5.28 -1.69
C ASP A 101 -21.87 -4.67 -2.97
N SER A 102 -22.59 -3.55 -2.87
CA SER A 102 -23.31 -2.93 -3.99
C SER A 102 -23.03 -1.44 -4.14
N VAL A 103 -22.29 -1.11 -5.17
CA VAL A 103 -21.91 0.29 -5.51
C VAL A 103 -23.14 1.21 -5.56
N SER A 104 -24.23 0.78 -6.22
CA SER A 104 -25.45 1.60 -6.38
C SER A 104 -26.18 1.91 -5.08
N LEU A 105 -25.98 1.09 -4.04
CA LEU A 105 -26.59 1.23 -2.73
C LEU A 105 -25.76 2.13 -1.78
N GLN A 106 -24.54 2.50 -2.17
CA GLN A 106 -23.65 3.37 -1.41
C GLN A 106 -23.74 4.85 -1.83
N GLY A 107 -24.50 5.16 -2.88
CA GLY A 107 -24.67 6.50 -3.39
C GLY A 107 -25.55 7.40 -2.50
N TYR A 108 -25.38 8.72 -2.65
CA TYR A 108 -26.18 9.73 -1.95
C TYR A 108 -26.38 10.98 -2.80
N GLU A 109 -27.39 11.77 -2.42
CA GLU A 109 -27.59 13.16 -2.84
C GLU A 109 -27.44 14.07 -1.61
N LEU A 110 -26.65 15.15 -1.75
CA LEU A 110 -26.50 16.19 -0.75
C LEU A 110 -26.94 17.52 -1.35
N ASN A 111 -27.90 18.19 -0.71
CA ASN A 111 -28.34 19.52 -1.08
C ASN A 111 -28.18 20.46 0.11
N VAL A 112 -27.38 21.51 -0.07
CA VAL A 112 -27.14 22.56 0.92
C VAL A 112 -27.71 23.87 0.37
N THR A 113 -28.68 24.44 1.07
CA THR A 113 -29.26 25.77 0.82
C THR A 113 -28.93 26.70 1.99
N PRO A 114 -29.19 28.03 1.90
CA PRO A 114 -28.95 28.93 3.04
C PRO A 114 -29.74 28.59 4.32
N THR A 115 -30.84 27.82 4.18
CA THR A 115 -31.75 27.50 5.28
C THR A 115 -31.79 26.06 5.68
N ALA A 116 -31.29 25.14 4.82
CA ALA A 116 -31.38 23.72 5.09
C ALA A 116 -30.29 22.90 4.42
N VAL A 117 -29.90 21.80 5.09
CA VAL A 117 -29.08 20.71 4.55
C VAL A 117 -29.93 19.45 4.47
N THR A 118 -29.95 18.81 3.31
CA THR A 118 -30.62 17.53 3.11
C THR A 118 -29.64 16.51 2.52
N ILE A 119 -29.50 15.37 3.17
CA ILE A 119 -28.81 14.19 2.61
C ILE A 119 -29.89 13.12 2.38
N GLN A 120 -29.94 12.60 1.17
CA GLN A 120 -30.84 11.52 0.79
C GLN A 120 -30.04 10.35 0.22
N ALA A 121 -30.34 9.13 0.65
CA ALA A 121 -29.73 7.92 0.15
C ALA A 121 -30.68 6.74 0.25
N ARG A 122 -30.37 5.66 -0.47
CA ARG A 122 -31.14 4.42 -0.38
C ARG A 122 -30.84 3.63 0.90
N THR A 123 -29.68 3.83 1.49
CA THR A 123 -29.20 3.02 2.64
C THR A 123 -28.58 3.91 3.72
N PRO A 124 -28.50 3.45 4.98
CA PRO A 124 -27.77 4.12 6.04
C PRO A 124 -26.29 4.38 5.67
N MET A 125 -25.64 3.46 4.94
CA MET A 125 -24.27 3.61 4.45
C MET A 125 -24.13 4.78 3.48
N GLY A 126 -25.07 4.97 2.55
CA GLY A 126 -25.08 6.15 1.65
C GLY A 126 -25.28 7.46 2.42
N LEU A 127 -26.17 7.49 3.42
CA LEU A 127 -26.33 8.66 4.31
C LEU A 127 -25.03 8.99 5.04
N PHE A 128 -24.34 7.98 5.54
CA PHE A 128 -23.04 8.13 6.21
C PHE A 128 -21.99 8.76 5.29
N TYR A 129 -21.89 8.32 4.04
CA TYR A 129 -20.95 8.92 3.07
C TYR A 129 -21.31 10.36 2.70
N GLY A 130 -22.61 10.67 2.62
CA GLY A 130 -23.08 12.05 2.49
C GLY A 130 -22.68 12.93 3.67
N LEU A 131 -22.73 12.41 4.90
CA LEU A 131 -22.24 13.10 6.09
C LEU A 131 -20.72 13.33 6.03
N GLN A 132 -19.92 12.37 5.54
CA GLN A 132 -18.48 12.59 5.40
C GLN A 132 -18.18 13.73 4.41
N THR A 133 -18.95 13.82 3.32
CA THR A 133 -18.84 14.94 2.39
C THR A 133 -19.25 16.27 3.04
N LEU A 134 -20.32 16.27 3.81
CA LEU A 134 -20.75 17.45 4.55
C LEU A 134 -19.66 17.94 5.53
N ARG A 135 -19.02 17.03 6.25
CA ARG A 135 -17.89 17.33 7.15
C ARG A 135 -16.70 17.95 6.43
N GLN A 136 -16.39 17.48 5.22
CA GLN A 136 -15.30 18.03 4.40
C GLN A 136 -15.62 19.40 3.81
N LEU A 137 -16.90 19.72 3.62
CA LEU A 137 -17.38 21.03 3.16
C LEU A 137 -17.40 22.08 4.28
N GLU A 138 -17.52 21.63 5.52
CA GLU A 138 -17.62 22.51 6.69
C GLU A 138 -16.28 23.20 6.95
N LYS A 139 -16.34 24.52 7.12
CA LYS A 139 -15.22 25.34 7.56
C LYS A 139 -15.75 26.48 8.43
N ASP A 140 -15.22 26.60 9.64
CA ASP A 140 -15.57 27.66 10.58
C ASP A 140 -17.10 27.80 10.80
N HIS A 141 -17.78 26.66 10.94
CA HIS A 141 -19.25 26.54 11.05
C HIS A 141 -20.04 27.03 9.84
N GLN A 142 -19.38 27.17 8.69
CA GLN A 142 -20.03 27.56 7.43
C GLN A 142 -19.91 26.41 6.42
N ILE A 143 -21.00 26.13 5.69
CA ILE A 143 -21.04 25.13 4.63
C ILE A 143 -21.52 25.85 3.35
N PRO A 144 -20.76 25.85 2.26
CA PRO A 144 -21.17 26.47 1.01
C PRO A 144 -22.42 25.79 0.44
N CYS A 145 -23.32 26.58 -0.14
CA CYS A 145 -24.50 26.02 -0.82
C CYS A 145 -24.08 25.24 -2.07
N VAL A 146 -24.47 23.97 -2.10
CA VAL A 146 -24.12 23.04 -3.18
C VAL A 146 -25.21 22.00 -3.37
N LYS A 147 -25.27 21.44 -4.58
CA LYS A 147 -25.95 20.17 -4.85
C LYS A 147 -24.91 19.14 -5.32
N ILE A 148 -24.85 18.01 -4.66
CA ILE A 148 -23.92 16.91 -4.97
C ILE A 148 -24.74 15.64 -5.20
N THR A 149 -24.42 14.90 -6.27
CA THR A 149 -24.82 13.51 -6.48
C THR A 149 -23.56 12.69 -6.58
N ASP A 150 -23.47 11.61 -5.84
CA ASP A 150 -22.24 10.86 -5.70
C ASP A 150 -22.49 9.37 -5.52
N THR A 151 -21.63 8.53 -6.13
CA THR A 151 -21.69 7.09 -6.06
C THR A 151 -20.27 6.53 -6.26
N PRO A 152 -19.80 5.59 -5.45
CA PRO A 152 -18.45 5.05 -5.59
C PRO A 152 -18.26 4.31 -6.92
N ARG A 153 -17.00 4.20 -7.34
CA ARG A 153 -16.59 3.40 -8.50
C ARG A 153 -16.55 1.91 -8.18
N PHE A 154 -16.03 1.56 -7.00
CA PHE A 154 -15.86 0.18 -6.53
C PHE A 154 -16.52 -0.05 -5.18
N ALA A 155 -16.94 -1.28 -4.94
CA ALA A 155 -17.51 -1.70 -3.67
C ALA A 155 -16.44 -2.03 -2.60
N TYR A 156 -15.20 -2.25 -3.02
CA TYR A 156 -14.06 -2.54 -2.13
C TYR A 156 -13.04 -1.39 -2.18
N ARG A 157 -12.80 -0.73 -1.05
CA ARG A 157 -11.84 0.36 -0.90
C ARG A 157 -11.09 0.15 0.41
N GLY A 158 -9.91 -0.49 0.31
CA GLY A 158 -9.24 -1.09 1.46
C GLY A 158 -8.00 -0.37 1.96
N LEU A 159 -7.73 -0.60 3.25
CA LEU A 159 -6.43 -0.41 3.89
C LEU A 159 -6.08 -1.67 4.69
N MET A 160 -4.90 -2.23 4.45
CA MET A 160 -4.30 -3.26 5.29
C MET A 160 -3.26 -2.65 6.21
N ILE A 161 -3.27 -3.07 7.47
CA ILE A 161 -2.21 -2.75 8.44
C ILE A 161 -1.68 -4.06 9.04
N ASP A 162 -0.36 -4.24 8.91
CA ASP A 162 0.37 -5.31 9.57
C ASP A 162 0.52 -5.01 11.07
N CYS A 163 -0.13 -5.83 11.89
CA CYS A 163 -0.04 -5.79 13.35
C CYS A 163 0.93 -6.85 13.89
N SER A 164 1.44 -7.73 13.03
CA SER A 164 2.35 -8.80 13.43
C SER A 164 3.78 -8.32 13.61
N ARG A 165 4.37 -7.68 12.59
CA ARG A 165 5.75 -7.18 12.68
C ARG A 165 5.88 -6.11 13.76
N HIS A 166 4.90 -5.19 13.86
CA HIS A 166 4.77 -4.29 15.01
C HIS A 166 3.31 -4.24 15.47
N PHE A 167 3.12 -4.36 16.80
CA PHE A 167 1.80 -4.36 17.43
C PHE A 167 1.27 -2.92 17.57
N TRP A 168 -0.01 -2.72 17.21
CA TRP A 168 -0.72 -1.46 17.34
C TRP A 168 -1.84 -1.59 18.37
N SER A 169 -1.97 -0.61 19.26
CA SER A 169 -3.05 -0.62 20.25
C SER A 169 -4.43 -0.47 19.61
N SER A 170 -5.48 -0.85 20.34
CA SER A 170 -6.87 -0.67 19.89
C SER A 170 -7.18 0.78 19.54
N ASP A 171 -6.63 1.75 20.29
CA ASP A 171 -6.83 3.18 20.04
C ASP A 171 -6.16 3.63 18.72
N GLU A 172 -4.97 3.11 18.42
CA GLU A 172 -4.28 3.38 17.15
C GLU A 172 -5.05 2.82 15.96
N ILE A 173 -5.59 1.59 16.07
CA ILE A 173 -6.46 1.01 15.03
C ILE A 173 -7.73 1.85 14.86
N LYS A 174 -8.41 2.23 15.94
CA LYS A 174 -9.62 3.07 15.90
C LYS A 174 -9.34 4.43 15.25
N LYS A 175 -8.18 5.04 15.54
CA LYS A 175 -7.75 6.28 14.89
C LYS A 175 -7.64 6.11 13.37
N GLN A 176 -7.07 5.00 12.88
CA GLN A 176 -7.03 4.74 11.43
C GLN A 176 -8.43 4.50 10.84
N LEU A 177 -9.32 3.80 11.55
CA LEU A 177 -10.72 3.62 11.14
C LEU A 177 -11.47 4.96 11.02
N ASP A 178 -11.18 5.94 11.87
CA ASP A 178 -11.75 7.29 11.77
C ASP A 178 -11.33 8.01 10.48
N ALA A 179 -10.05 7.95 10.13
CA ALA A 179 -9.57 8.53 8.87
C ALA A 179 -10.10 7.76 7.65
N MET A 180 -10.15 6.43 7.70
CA MET A 180 -10.76 5.61 6.65
C MET A 180 -12.21 6.03 6.40
N ALA A 181 -13.01 6.16 7.46
CA ALA A 181 -14.40 6.63 7.39
C ALA A 181 -14.51 8.02 6.75
N TYR A 182 -13.66 8.96 7.18
CA TYR A 182 -13.66 10.33 6.67
C TYR A 182 -13.37 10.41 5.17
N PHE A 183 -12.51 9.53 4.66
CA PHE A 183 -12.17 9.42 3.24
C PHE A 183 -12.94 8.31 2.50
N LYS A 184 -14.02 7.79 3.07
CA LYS A 184 -14.96 6.82 2.46
C LYS A 184 -14.32 5.48 2.06
N LEU A 185 -13.27 5.05 2.76
CA LEU A 185 -12.76 3.69 2.69
C LEU A 185 -13.68 2.78 3.52
N ASP A 186 -13.87 1.52 3.10
CA ASP A 186 -14.89 0.65 3.68
C ASP A 186 -14.41 -0.78 4.00
N ARG A 187 -13.15 -1.07 3.77
CA ARG A 187 -12.54 -2.36 4.12
C ARG A 187 -11.26 -2.15 4.91
N PHE A 188 -11.24 -2.62 6.14
CA PHE A 188 -10.03 -2.72 6.94
C PHE A 188 -9.52 -4.16 6.91
N HIS A 189 -8.43 -4.40 6.21
CA HIS A 189 -7.76 -5.69 6.17
C HIS A 189 -6.79 -5.74 7.36
N TRP A 190 -7.09 -6.59 8.33
CA TRP A 190 -6.35 -6.68 9.59
C TRP A 190 -5.41 -7.88 9.56
N HIS A 191 -4.12 -7.61 9.29
CA HIS A 191 -3.09 -8.65 9.26
C HIS A 191 -2.65 -8.98 10.69
N LEU A 192 -3.23 -10.05 11.24
CA LEU A 192 -3.18 -10.40 12.67
C LEU A 192 -2.08 -11.38 13.02
N THR A 193 -1.54 -12.12 12.05
CA THR A 193 -0.61 -13.21 12.30
C THR A 193 0.46 -13.25 11.22
N ASP A 194 1.70 -13.46 11.64
CA ASP A 194 2.88 -13.64 10.80
C ASP A 194 4.08 -13.94 11.72
N GLY A 195 5.24 -14.29 11.18
CA GLY A 195 6.47 -14.56 11.92
C GLY A 195 6.90 -13.50 12.94
N GLY A 196 6.33 -12.28 12.90
CA GLY A 196 6.54 -11.22 13.89
C GLY A 196 5.84 -11.44 15.21
N GLY A 197 4.76 -12.19 15.23
CA GLY A 197 3.97 -12.57 16.40
C GLY A 197 2.49 -12.78 16.10
N TRP A 198 1.87 -13.64 16.87
CA TRP A 198 0.45 -13.90 16.85
C TRP A 198 -0.33 -12.85 17.65
N ARG A 199 -1.32 -12.16 17.05
CA ARG A 199 -1.96 -10.98 17.66
C ARG A 199 -3.41 -11.17 18.11
N MET A 200 -3.98 -12.35 17.95
CA MET A 200 -5.38 -12.62 18.27
C MET A 200 -5.49 -13.69 19.36
N GLU A 201 -6.28 -13.44 20.41
CA GLU A 201 -6.61 -14.48 21.39
C GLU A 201 -7.43 -15.61 20.75
N VAL A 202 -6.91 -16.84 20.83
CA VAL A 202 -7.60 -18.08 20.46
C VAL A 202 -7.72 -18.94 21.71
N LYS A 203 -8.92 -19.05 22.26
CA LYS A 203 -9.15 -19.71 23.57
C LYS A 203 -8.79 -21.19 23.55
N GLN A 204 -9.00 -21.85 22.42
CA GLN A 204 -8.63 -23.26 22.27
C GLN A 204 -7.11 -23.48 22.19
N TYR A 205 -6.35 -22.45 21.77
CA TYR A 205 -4.90 -22.52 21.57
C TYR A 205 -4.17 -21.36 22.27
N PRO A 206 -4.21 -21.29 23.63
CA PRO A 206 -3.70 -20.15 24.38
C PRO A 206 -2.20 -19.90 24.20
N ARG A 207 -1.39 -20.94 23.89
CA ARG A 207 0.05 -20.80 23.64
C ARG A 207 0.37 -19.85 22.50
N LEU A 208 -0.52 -19.66 21.54
CA LEU A 208 -0.34 -18.69 20.45
C LEU A 208 -0.10 -17.28 20.99
N THR A 209 -0.88 -16.83 21.97
CA THR A 209 -0.68 -15.51 22.59
C THR A 209 0.27 -15.55 23.81
N GLU A 210 0.24 -16.63 24.58
CA GLU A 210 1.08 -16.75 25.77
C GLU A 210 2.58 -16.88 25.46
N GLU A 211 2.93 -17.49 24.32
CA GLU A 211 4.31 -17.79 23.95
C GLU A 211 4.82 -16.97 22.74
N THR A 212 3.95 -16.47 21.85
CA THR A 212 4.40 -15.85 20.59
C THR A 212 3.86 -14.46 20.30
N ALA A 213 3.09 -13.85 21.22
CA ALA A 213 2.65 -12.47 21.06
C ALA A 213 3.73 -11.42 21.38
N TYR A 214 4.88 -11.81 21.89
CA TYR A 214 5.96 -10.89 22.25
C TYR A 214 7.31 -11.36 21.73
N ARG A 215 8.14 -10.42 21.29
CA ARG A 215 9.52 -10.66 20.86
C ARG A 215 10.52 -10.15 21.87
N THR A 216 11.70 -10.76 21.91
CA THR A 216 12.82 -10.36 22.80
C THR A 216 13.62 -9.17 22.25
N GLU A 217 13.26 -8.62 21.10
CA GLU A 217 13.88 -7.46 20.46
C GLU A 217 12.82 -6.68 19.68
N SER A 218 12.79 -5.35 19.82
CA SER A 218 11.87 -4.48 19.08
C SER A 218 12.32 -4.27 17.63
N ASP A 219 13.63 -4.11 17.42
CA ASP A 219 14.20 -3.94 16.09
C ASP A 219 14.01 -5.23 15.27
N TRP A 220 13.16 -5.15 14.26
CA TRP A 220 12.82 -6.27 13.39
C TRP A 220 14.05 -6.90 12.74
N THR A 221 14.94 -6.10 12.15
CA THR A 221 16.12 -6.60 11.44
C THR A 221 17.06 -7.36 12.36
N LYS A 222 17.29 -6.84 13.58
CA LYS A 222 18.12 -7.53 14.58
C LYS A 222 17.46 -8.81 15.05
N TRP A 223 16.16 -8.83 15.25
CA TRP A 223 15.45 -10.01 15.69
C TRP A 223 15.38 -11.08 14.61
N TRP A 224 14.98 -10.70 13.39
CA TRP A 224 14.82 -11.62 12.26
C TRP A 224 16.11 -12.31 11.85
N ASN A 225 17.23 -11.60 11.85
CA ASN A 225 18.54 -12.13 11.46
C ASN A 225 19.24 -12.98 12.52
N ARG A 226 18.64 -13.19 13.69
CA ARG A 226 19.22 -14.08 14.71
C ARG A 226 19.03 -15.55 14.32
N LYS A 227 20.11 -16.34 14.44
CA LYS A 227 20.04 -17.80 14.20
C LYS A 227 19.03 -18.52 15.09
N ASN A 228 18.83 -18.04 16.33
CA ASN A 228 17.89 -18.57 17.29
C ASN A 228 16.95 -17.42 17.72
N ARG A 229 16.03 -17.05 16.84
CA ARG A 229 14.97 -16.10 17.18
C ARG A 229 14.16 -16.66 18.35
N GLN A 230 13.86 -15.83 19.32
CA GLN A 230 13.05 -16.22 20.46
C GLN A 230 11.90 -15.24 20.66
N TYR A 231 10.73 -15.79 20.82
CA TYR A 231 9.62 -15.06 21.40
C TYR A 231 9.78 -14.95 22.93
N SER A 232 9.11 -14.02 23.52
CA SER A 232 9.07 -13.82 24.97
C SER A 232 7.69 -14.23 25.50
N PRO A 233 7.63 -14.88 26.66
CA PRO A 233 6.35 -14.95 27.40
C PRO A 233 5.79 -13.55 27.65
N ASP A 234 4.49 -13.46 27.90
CA ASP A 234 3.83 -12.19 28.24
C ASP A 234 4.58 -11.47 29.37
N PRO A 235 5.13 -10.25 29.13
CA PRO A 235 5.89 -9.50 30.13
C PRO A 235 5.14 -9.25 31.42
N ARG A 236 3.81 -9.19 31.38
CA ARG A 236 2.95 -9.02 32.58
C ARG A 236 3.01 -10.22 33.51
N ARG A 237 3.44 -11.38 33.00
CA ARG A 237 3.63 -12.63 33.78
C ARG A 237 5.07 -12.83 34.25
N LEU A 238 6.04 -12.00 33.81
CA LEU A 238 7.44 -12.12 34.19
C LEU A 238 7.75 -11.32 35.45
N VAL A 239 8.29 -12.00 36.45
CA VAL A 239 8.67 -11.38 37.75
C VAL A 239 9.87 -10.44 37.63
N CYS A 240 10.72 -10.63 36.64
CA CYS A 240 11.97 -9.88 36.38
C CYS A 240 12.21 -9.60 34.91
N TRP A 241 11.54 -8.60 34.34
CA TRP A 241 11.75 -8.20 32.95
C TRP A 241 12.52 -6.87 32.76
N LYS A 242 12.99 -6.27 33.86
CA LYS A 242 13.75 -5.01 33.80
C LYS A 242 15.00 -5.17 32.93
N GLY A 243 15.09 -4.35 31.87
CA GLY A 243 16.23 -4.33 30.95
C GLY A 243 16.10 -5.19 29.68
N MET A 244 14.99 -5.91 29.49
CA MET A 244 14.70 -6.57 28.22
C MET A 244 13.95 -5.62 27.27
N ASN A 245 14.35 -5.58 25.99
CA ASN A 245 13.71 -4.78 24.94
C ASN A 245 12.55 -5.58 24.31
N ILE A 246 11.55 -5.93 25.12
CA ILE A 246 10.42 -6.75 24.69
C ILE A 246 9.44 -5.89 23.93
N HIS A 247 9.04 -6.36 22.75
CA HIS A 247 8.03 -5.75 21.89
C HIS A 247 6.91 -6.73 21.59
N GLY A 248 5.67 -6.26 21.58
CA GLY A 248 4.50 -7.04 21.18
C GLY A 248 3.26 -6.70 21.96
N GLY A 249 2.27 -7.54 21.80
CA GLY A 249 0.94 -7.44 22.37
C GLY A 249 -0.01 -8.35 21.60
N TYR A 250 -1.23 -8.46 22.05
CA TYR A 250 -2.30 -9.14 21.34
C TYR A 250 -3.65 -8.53 21.72
N TYR A 251 -4.65 -8.76 20.87
CA TYR A 251 -6.02 -8.37 21.11
C TYR A 251 -6.77 -9.53 21.77
N THR A 252 -7.42 -9.26 22.89
CA THR A 252 -8.38 -10.20 23.47
C THR A 252 -9.61 -10.30 22.56
N GLN A 253 -10.42 -11.34 22.71
CA GLN A 253 -11.66 -11.45 21.97
C GLN A 253 -12.61 -10.27 22.22
N ASP A 254 -12.54 -9.67 23.42
CA ASP A 254 -13.35 -8.48 23.74
C ASP A 254 -12.80 -7.23 23.06
N ASP A 255 -11.47 -7.04 22.98
CA ASP A 255 -10.85 -5.97 22.18
C ASP A 255 -11.26 -6.08 20.70
N ILE A 256 -11.26 -7.30 20.16
CA ILE A 256 -11.65 -7.55 18.76
C ILE A 256 -13.11 -7.17 18.54
N LYS A 257 -14.03 -7.60 19.41
CA LYS A 257 -15.44 -7.23 19.29
C LYS A 257 -15.65 -5.72 19.35
N GLU A 258 -14.97 -5.04 20.29
CA GLU A 258 -15.05 -3.59 20.42
C GLU A 258 -14.57 -2.89 19.13
N ILE A 259 -13.47 -3.35 18.52
CA ILE A 259 -12.94 -2.78 17.27
C ILE A 259 -13.88 -3.11 16.09
N VAL A 260 -14.46 -4.30 16.02
CA VAL A 260 -15.43 -4.70 15.00
C VAL A 260 -16.69 -3.84 15.08
N ASP A 261 -17.24 -3.62 16.28
CA ASP A 261 -18.40 -2.76 16.49
C ASP A 261 -18.09 -1.30 16.15
N TYR A 262 -16.89 -0.82 16.52
CA TYR A 262 -16.42 0.51 16.20
C TYR A 262 -16.29 0.75 14.68
N ALA A 263 -15.78 -0.24 13.95
CA ALA A 263 -15.69 -0.22 12.49
C ALA A 263 -17.08 -0.28 11.84
N ALA A 264 -17.97 -1.15 12.34
CA ALA A 264 -19.34 -1.29 11.83
C ALA A 264 -20.13 0.03 11.96
N ALA A 265 -19.97 0.77 13.07
CA ALA A 265 -20.56 2.08 13.26
C ALA A 265 -20.04 3.14 12.26
N ARG A 266 -18.98 2.85 11.53
CA ARG A 266 -18.39 3.66 10.45
C ARG A 266 -18.59 3.05 9.06
N HIS A 267 -19.43 2.04 8.96
CA HIS A 267 -19.67 1.26 7.74
C HIS A 267 -18.37 0.67 7.13
N ILE A 268 -17.42 0.30 7.99
CA ILE A 268 -16.19 -0.38 7.61
C ILE A 268 -16.30 -1.85 8.01
N THR A 269 -16.11 -2.75 7.04
CA THR A 269 -16.01 -4.18 7.30
C THR A 269 -14.56 -4.56 7.55
N ILE A 270 -14.29 -5.26 8.67
CA ILE A 270 -12.96 -5.80 8.97
C ILE A 270 -12.82 -7.17 8.31
N ILE A 271 -11.78 -7.34 7.51
CA ILE A 271 -11.37 -8.62 6.93
C ILE A 271 -10.14 -9.10 7.73
N PRO A 272 -10.29 -10.14 8.57
CA PRO A 272 -9.16 -10.70 9.29
C PRO A 272 -8.28 -11.53 8.36
N GLU A 273 -6.96 -11.42 8.53
CA GLU A 273 -5.98 -12.30 7.89
C GLU A 273 -5.33 -13.20 8.93
N ILE A 274 -5.36 -14.49 8.66
CA ILE A 274 -4.70 -15.55 9.41
C ILE A 274 -3.81 -16.30 8.44
N GLU A 275 -2.52 -16.10 8.57
CA GLU A 275 -1.53 -16.66 7.67
C GLU A 275 -1.46 -18.18 7.71
N MET A 276 -1.53 -18.79 6.53
CA MET A 276 -1.37 -20.21 6.30
C MET A 276 -1.13 -20.52 4.81
N PRO A 277 -0.30 -21.48 4.44
CA PRO A 277 0.55 -22.31 5.31
C PRO A 277 1.93 -21.69 5.56
N GLY A 278 2.31 -20.62 4.84
CA GLY A 278 3.54 -19.85 5.03
C GLY A 278 3.42 -18.86 6.22
N HIS A 279 4.46 -18.06 6.45
CA HIS A 279 4.50 -17.00 7.46
C HIS A 279 4.01 -17.44 8.86
N SER A 280 4.20 -18.75 9.20
CA SER A 280 3.67 -19.38 10.40
C SER A 280 4.76 -19.71 11.45
N ASP A 281 5.87 -18.96 11.50
CA ASP A 281 6.95 -19.15 12.48
C ASP A 281 6.45 -19.17 13.92
N GLU A 282 5.51 -18.29 14.26
CA GLU A 282 4.92 -18.17 15.59
C GLU A 282 4.06 -19.40 15.92
N VAL A 283 3.34 -19.94 14.93
CA VAL A 283 2.55 -21.16 15.12
C VAL A 283 3.45 -22.36 15.35
N VAL A 284 4.48 -22.56 14.50
CA VAL A 284 5.41 -23.69 14.66
C VAL A 284 6.33 -23.53 15.86
N TYR A 285 6.49 -22.33 16.40
CA TYR A 285 7.17 -22.13 17.67
C TYR A 285 6.30 -22.61 18.83
N ALA A 286 5.04 -22.20 18.89
CA ALA A 286 4.11 -22.57 19.95
C ALA A 286 3.69 -24.06 19.83
N TYR A 287 3.53 -24.59 18.64
CA TYR A 287 3.05 -25.94 18.32
C TYR A 287 3.97 -26.62 17.28
N PRO A 288 5.21 -26.97 17.66
CA PRO A 288 6.22 -27.48 16.71
C PRO A 288 5.81 -28.79 16.01
N GLU A 289 4.87 -29.55 16.59
CA GLU A 289 4.28 -30.75 15.99
C GLU A 289 3.53 -30.46 14.68
N LEU A 290 3.14 -29.21 14.42
CA LEU A 290 2.50 -28.77 13.18
C LEU A 290 3.49 -28.52 12.04
N SER A 291 4.80 -28.47 12.34
CA SER A 291 5.84 -28.39 11.31
C SER A 291 6.20 -29.76 10.75
N CYS A 292 6.86 -29.81 9.59
CA CYS A 292 7.36 -31.06 8.99
C CYS A 292 8.46 -31.72 9.82
N THR A 293 9.22 -30.94 10.57
CA THR A 293 10.40 -31.38 11.31
C THR A 293 10.14 -31.62 12.79
N GLY A 294 9.02 -31.13 13.32
CA GLY A 294 8.77 -31.08 14.76
C GLY A 294 9.66 -30.07 15.51
N GLN A 295 10.32 -29.17 14.77
CA GLN A 295 11.23 -28.16 15.33
C GLN A 295 10.87 -26.76 14.82
N PRO A 296 10.95 -25.71 15.64
CA PRO A 296 10.77 -24.33 15.20
C PRO A 296 11.94 -23.87 14.32
N TYR A 297 11.73 -22.83 13.51
CA TYR A 297 12.75 -22.15 12.71
C TYR A 297 13.49 -22.98 11.65
N THR A 298 13.01 -24.17 11.32
CA THR A 298 13.55 -24.93 10.20
C THR A 298 13.04 -24.39 8.88
N GLN A 299 11.77 -24.02 8.86
CA GLN A 299 11.09 -23.20 7.85
C GLN A 299 9.83 -22.59 8.47
N SER A 300 9.30 -21.56 7.84
CA SER A 300 8.12 -20.83 8.30
C SER A 300 6.78 -21.53 8.01
N ASP A 301 6.81 -22.65 7.28
CA ASP A 301 5.59 -23.29 6.80
C ASP A 301 5.03 -24.35 7.74
N LEU A 302 3.72 -24.44 7.80
CA LEU A 302 3.01 -25.58 8.37
C LEU A 302 3.21 -26.84 7.53
N CYS A 303 3.12 -28.01 8.18
CA CYS A 303 3.12 -29.29 7.49
C CYS A 303 1.74 -29.60 6.91
N VAL A 304 1.52 -29.31 5.65
CA VAL A 304 0.23 -29.53 4.95
C VAL A 304 -0.08 -31.02 4.65
N GLY A 305 0.85 -31.92 4.97
CA GLY A 305 0.64 -33.37 4.91
C GLY A 305 -0.02 -34.00 6.15
N LYS A 306 -0.07 -33.24 7.27
CA LYS A 306 -0.64 -33.73 8.54
C LYS A 306 -2.08 -33.31 8.72
N GLU A 307 -2.96 -34.27 9.07
CA GLU A 307 -4.37 -33.99 9.38
C GLU A 307 -4.51 -33.04 10.59
N GLN A 308 -3.58 -33.12 11.53
CA GLN A 308 -3.54 -32.26 12.70
C GLN A 308 -3.45 -30.76 12.32
N THR A 309 -2.72 -30.43 11.26
CA THR A 309 -2.60 -29.04 10.75
C THR A 309 -3.97 -28.51 10.32
N TYR A 310 -4.74 -29.30 9.60
CA TYR A 310 -6.08 -28.90 9.17
C TYR A 310 -7.03 -28.75 10.37
N THR A 311 -7.04 -29.70 11.29
CA THR A 311 -7.86 -29.61 12.51
C THR A 311 -7.53 -28.36 13.31
N PHE A 312 -6.23 -28.04 13.44
CA PHE A 312 -5.77 -26.84 14.14
C PHE A 312 -6.29 -25.56 13.45
N MET A 313 -6.05 -25.42 12.14
CA MET A 313 -6.47 -24.22 11.41
C MET A 313 -8.00 -24.10 11.32
N GLU A 314 -8.73 -25.19 11.11
CA GLU A 314 -10.19 -25.20 11.12
C GLU A 314 -10.76 -24.73 12.48
N ASN A 315 -10.12 -25.10 13.60
CA ASN A 315 -10.53 -24.64 14.92
C ASN A 315 -10.21 -23.17 15.16
N VAL A 316 -9.04 -22.69 14.71
CA VAL A 316 -8.72 -21.26 14.72
C VAL A 316 -9.74 -20.46 13.90
N LEU A 317 -10.03 -20.91 12.68
CA LEU A 317 -11.00 -20.26 11.80
C LEU A 317 -12.42 -20.24 12.35
N LYS A 318 -12.82 -21.24 13.16
CA LYS A 318 -14.11 -21.21 13.87
C LYS A 318 -14.20 -20.04 14.84
N GLU A 319 -13.17 -19.79 15.64
CA GLU A 319 -13.13 -18.64 16.55
C GLU A 319 -13.08 -17.31 15.78
N VAL A 320 -12.30 -17.25 14.69
CA VAL A 320 -12.26 -16.08 13.80
C VAL A 320 -13.66 -15.76 13.25
N MET A 321 -14.37 -16.75 12.72
CA MET A 321 -15.72 -16.54 12.17
C MET A 321 -16.78 -16.14 13.20
N GLN A 322 -16.56 -16.42 14.50
CA GLN A 322 -17.42 -15.95 15.57
C GLN A 322 -17.20 -14.48 15.92
N LEU A 323 -15.97 -13.99 15.72
CA LEU A 323 -15.57 -12.61 16.06
C LEU A 323 -15.76 -11.65 14.90
N PHE A 324 -15.56 -12.12 13.66
CA PHE A 324 -15.60 -11.28 12.47
C PHE A 324 -16.81 -11.63 11.59
N PRO A 325 -17.76 -10.69 11.39
CA PRO A 325 -18.94 -10.92 10.57
C PRO A 325 -18.67 -10.87 9.07
N SER A 326 -17.44 -10.54 8.65
CA SER A 326 -17.07 -10.37 7.24
C SER A 326 -17.35 -11.62 6.40
N LYS A 327 -17.79 -11.40 5.16
CA LYS A 327 -17.98 -12.46 4.17
C LYS A 327 -16.68 -13.14 3.78
N TYR A 328 -15.60 -12.38 3.71
CA TYR A 328 -14.26 -12.87 3.38
C TYR A 328 -13.43 -13.10 4.64
N ILE A 329 -12.69 -14.21 4.65
CA ILE A 329 -11.58 -14.45 5.56
C ILE A 329 -10.33 -14.57 4.67
N HIS A 330 -9.32 -13.75 4.97
CA HIS A 330 -8.04 -13.79 4.28
C HIS A 330 -7.15 -14.83 4.94
N ILE A 331 -6.54 -15.70 4.12
CA ILE A 331 -5.71 -16.80 4.63
C ILE A 331 -4.21 -16.59 4.36
N GLY A 332 -3.81 -15.43 3.84
CA GLY A 332 -2.46 -15.22 3.33
C GLY A 332 -2.19 -16.07 2.09
N GLY A 333 -1.39 -17.11 2.24
CA GLY A 333 -1.08 -18.08 1.19
C GLY A 333 0.18 -17.76 0.40
N ASP A 334 0.82 -16.63 0.71
CA ASP A 334 2.01 -16.11 0.07
C ASP A 334 3.29 -16.73 0.63
N GLU A 335 4.34 -16.62 -0.17
CA GLU A 335 5.76 -16.88 0.14
C GLU A 335 6.07 -18.18 0.89
N ALA A 336 5.21 -19.23 0.82
CA ALA A 336 5.51 -20.51 1.41
C ALA A 336 6.81 -21.10 0.83
N GLU A 337 7.81 -21.37 1.67
CA GLU A 337 9.11 -21.89 1.24
C GLU A 337 9.00 -23.27 0.60
N ARG A 338 8.09 -24.12 1.07
CA ARG A 338 7.80 -25.48 0.56
C ARG A 338 9.01 -26.42 0.56
N ARG A 339 10.13 -26.01 1.14
CA ARG A 339 11.40 -26.73 1.08
C ARG A 339 11.31 -28.10 1.75
N THR A 340 10.80 -28.15 2.98
CA THR A 340 10.69 -29.38 3.74
C THR A 340 9.58 -30.31 3.23
N TRP A 341 8.57 -29.79 2.55
CA TRP A 341 7.50 -30.61 1.95
C TRP A 341 8.02 -31.60 0.92
N LYS A 342 9.12 -31.25 0.24
CA LYS A 342 9.76 -32.11 -0.78
C LYS A 342 10.29 -33.41 -0.21
N THR A 343 10.57 -33.49 1.10
CA THR A 343 11.16 -34.63 1.76
C THR A 343 10.35 -35.14 2.96
N CYS A 344 9.34 -34.42 3.40
CA CYS A 344 8.46 -34.79 4.52
C CYS A 344 7.61 -36.03 4.13
N PRO A 345 7.65 -37.12 4.91
CA PRO A 345 6.88 -38.32 4.60
C PRO A 345 5.38 -38.09 4.51
N ASP A 346 4.81 -37.25 5.40
CA ASP A 346 3.37 -36.93 5.39
C ASP A 346 2.99 -36.13 4.15
N CYS A 347 3.78 -35.12 3.77
CA CYS A 347 3.54 -34.34 2.56
C CYS A 347 3.66 -35.23 1.30
N GLN A 348 4.68 -36.09 1.23
CA GLN A 348 4.87 -37.00 0.10
C GLN A 348 3.76 -38.07 0.01
N ARG A 349 3.23 -38.53 1.15
CA ARG A 349 2.06 -39.42 1.19
C ARG A 349 0.83 -38.73 0.57
N VAL A 350 0.51 -37.51 0.99
CA VAL A 350 -0.60 -36.74 0.43
C VAL A 350 -0.41 -36.51 -1.08
N MET A 351 0.80 -36.10 -1.51
CA MET A 351 1.09 -35.92 -2.92
C MET A 351 0.84 -37.22 -3.73
N LYS A 352 1.23 -38.37 -3.21
CA LYS A 352 1.00 -39.66 -3.85
C LYS A 352 -0.47 -40.04 -3.88
N ASP A 353 -1.17 -39.90 -2.75
CA ASP A 353 -2.55 -40.35 -2.58
C ASP A 353 -3.51 -39.54 -3.46
N TYR A 354 -3.21 -38.24 -3.68
CA TYR A 354 -4.01 -37.32 -4.50
C TYR A 354 -3.40 -37.06 -5.89
N HIS A 355 -2.33 -37.78 -6.27
CA HIS A 355 -1.66 -37.65 -7.58
C HIS A 355 -1.18 -36.22 -7.90
N LEU A 356 -0.72 -35.48 -6.89
CA LEU A 356 -0.23 -34.13 -7.04
C LEU A 356 1.19 -34.14 -7.66
N LYS A 357 1.42 -33.28 -8.65
CA LYS A 357 2.67 -33.28 -9.45
C LYS A 357 3.87 -32.68 -8.69
N ASP A 358 3.61 -31.64 -7.90
CA ASP A 358 4.63 -30.88 -7.21
C ASP A 358 4.09 -30.24 -5.91
N VAL A 359 4.95 -29.52 -5.21
CA VAL A 359 4.60 -28.87 -3.93
C VAL A 359 3.67 -27.63 -4.12
N ALA A 360 3.57 -27.07 -5.33
CA ALA A 360 2.60 -26.02 -5.60
C ALA A 360 1.17 -26.60 -5.65
N GLU A 361 0.99 -27.77 -6.29
CA GLU A 361 -0.28 -28.49 -6.24
C GLU A 361 -0.62 -29.00 -4.82
N LEU A 362 0.40 -29.30 -3.99
CA LEU A 362 0.18 -29.65 -2.59
C LEU A 362 -0.33 -28.45 -1.78
N GLN A 363 0.19 -27.25 -2.00
CA GLN A 363 -0.36 -26.03 -1.41
C GLN A 363 -1.78 -25.75 -1.93
N SER A 364 -2.01 -25.91 -3.21
CA SER A 364 -3.35 -25.81 -3.81
C SER A 364 -4.34 -26.79 -3.15
N HIS A 365 -3.96 -28.04 -2.93
CA HIS A 365 -4.76 -29.02 -2.21
C HIS A 365 -5.13 -28.57 -0.79
N PHE A 366 -4.15 -27.98 -0.07
CA PHE A 366 -4.40 -27.39 1.24
C PHE A 366 -5.42 -26.24 1.13
N THR A 367 -5.20 -25.29 0.23
CA THR A 367 -6.09 -24.13 0.00
C THR A 367 -7.50 -24.55 -0.35
N HIS A 368 -7.69 -25.57 -1.20
CA HIS A 368 -9.01 -26.12 -1.54
C HIS A 368 -9.75 -26.69 -0.34
N ARG A 369 -9.03 -27.34 0.59
CA ARG A 369 -9.64 -27.88 1.80
C ARG A 369 -10.08 -26.75 2.75
N ILE A 370 -9.25 -25.74 2.96
CA ILE A 370 -9.59 -24.57 3.77
C ILE A 370 -10.74 -23.79 3.13
N GLU A 371 -10.72 -23.60 1.82
CA GLU A 371 -11.83 -22.94 1.09
C GLU A 371 -13.16 -23.66 1.28
N ARG A 372 -13.16 -24.99 1.16
CA ARG A 372 -14.36 -25.81 1.39
C ARG A 372 -14.88 -25.63 2.81
N PHE A 373 -13.98 -25.68 3.80
CA PHE A 373 -14.34 -25.46 5.19
C PHE A 373 -14.98 -24.08 5.42
N LEU A 374 -14.41 -23.01 4.84
CA LEU A 374 -14.97 -21.66 4.91
C LEU A 374 -16.33 -21.57 4.23
N ASN A 375 -16.49 -22.16 3.03
CA ASN A 375 -17.74 -22.17 2.28
C ASN A 375 -18.85 -22.92 3.04
N ASP A 376 -18.54 -24.06 3.65
CA ASP A 376 -19.48 -24.85 4.47
C ASP A 376 -19.96 -24.05 5.70
N ASN A 377 -19.20 -23.07 6.15
CA ASN A 377 -19.55 -22.13 7.21
C ASN A 377 -20.06 -20.76 6.70
N GLY A 378 -20.44 -20.65 5.41
CA GLY A 378 -21.01 -19.43 4.82
C GLY A 378 -20.03 -18.29 4.61
N ARG A 379 -18.73 -18.56 4.58
CA ARG A 379 -17.66 -17.58 4.33
C ARG A 379 -16.99 -17.86 2.98
N LYS A 380 -16.21 -16.89 2.50
CA LYS A 380 -15.41 -17.00 1.29
C LYS A 380 -13.93 -16.82 1.62
N LEU A 381 -13.12 -17.60 0.94
CA LEU A 381 -11.66 -17.44 1.01
C LEU A 381 -11.22 -16.24 0.18
N LEU A 382 -10.34 -15.42 0.74
CA LEU A 382 -9.51 -14.44 0.06
C LEU A 382 -8.05 -14.80 0.35
N GLY A 383 -7.15 -14.65 -0.60
CA GLY A 383 -5.72 -14.88 -0.39
C GLY A 383 -4.87 -14.11 -1.39
N TRP A 384 -3.58 -13.97 -1.07
CA TRP A 384 -2.61 -13.37 -1.97
C TRP A 384 -2.49 -14.17 -3.26
N ASP A 385 -1.99 -13.57 -4.32
CA ASP A 385 -2.06 -14.18 -5.66
C ASP A 385 -1.25 -15.47 -5.85
N GLU A 386 -0.43 -15.89 -4.86
CA GLU A 386 0.21 -17.21 -4.81
C GLU A 386 -0.77 -18.38 -4.69
N ILE A 387 -2.00 -18.14 -4.18
CA ILE A 387 -3.03 -19.19 -4.17
C ILE A 387 -3.45 -19.65 -5.58
N MET A 388 -3.02 -18.92 -6.60
CA MET A 388 -3.19 -19.30 -8.01
C MET A 388 -2.13 -20.29 -8.50
N GLU A 389 -1.06 -20.52 -7.74
CA GLU A 389 -0.03 -21.49 -8.08
C GLU A 389 -0.58 -22.91 -7.88
N GLY A 390 -0.56 -23.70 -8.94
CA GLY A 390 -1.34 -24.95 -9.01
C GLY A 390 -2.74 -24.69 -9.55
N THR A 391 -3.76 -25.22 -8.89
CA THR A 391 -5.19 -25.03 -9.29
C THR A 391 -5.87 -24.11 -8.29
N LEU A 392 -6.40 -22.99 -8.75
CA LEU A 392 -7.13 -22.05 -7.90
C LEU A 392 -8.44 -22.68 -7.38
N ALA A 393 -8.71 -22.51 -6.08
CA ALA A 393 -9.94 -23.00 -5.46
C ALA A 393 -11.19 -22.31 -6.04
N PRO A 394 -12.31 -23.03 -6.32
CA PRO A 394 -13.37 -22.57 -7.21
C PRO A 394 -14.05 -21.26 -6.85
N ASN A 395 -14.21 -20.95 -5.56
CA ASN A 395 -14.91 -19.75 -5.08
C ASN A 395 -13.96 -18.74 -4.41
N ALA A 396 -12.66 -18.99 -4.45
CA ALA A 396 -11.67 -18.11 -3.87
C ALA A 396 -11.62 -16.76 -4.60
N ALA A 397 -11.48 -15.68 -3.83
CA ALA A 397 -11.12 -14.39 -4.34
C ALA A 397 -9.59 -14.20 -4.22
N VAL A 398 -9.01 -13.37 -5.08
CA VAL A 398 -7.57 -13.16 -5.17
C VAL A 398 -7.22 -11.72 -4.83
N MET A 399 -6.21 -11.53 -3.97
CA MET A 399 -5.59 -10.23 -3.76
C MET A 399 -4.27 -10.17 -4.54
N SER A 400 -4.24 -9.33 -5.58
CA SER A 400 -3.12 -9.26 -6.51
C SER A 400 -2.09 -8.23 -6.04
N TRP A 401 -0.90 -8.70 -5.58
CA TRP A 401 0.16 -7.85 -5.05
C TRP A 401 1.46 -7.87 -5.88
N ARG A 402 1.80 -9.01 -6.51
CA ARG A 402 3.03 -9.16 -7.32
C ARG A 402 2.98 -8.39 -8.66
N GLY A 403 1.92 -7.66 -8.90
CA GLY A 403 1.67 -6.85 -10.08
C GLY A 403 0.21 -6.93 -10.52
N THR A 404 -0.12 -6.30 -11.63
CA THR A 404 -1.49 -6.25 -12.13
C THR A 404 -1.89 -7.53 -12.87
N GLU A 405 -0.94 -8.24 -13.49
CA GLU A 405 -1.22 -9.37 -14.39
C GLU A 405 -1.81 -10.60 -13.68
N ALA A 406 -1.40 -10.88 -12.45
CA ALA A 406 -1.96 -11.97 -11.66
C ALA A 406 -3.47 -11.77 -11.44
N GLY A 407 -3.85 -10.56 -11.02
CA GLY A 407 -5.27 -10.22 -10.84
C GLY A 407 -6.08 -10.29 -12.13
N LEU A 408 -5.52 -9.84 -13.26
CA LEU A 408 -6.18 -9.93 -14.55
C LEU A 408 -6.36 -11.40 -15.00
N THR A 409 -5.42 -12.25 -14.67
CA THR A 409 -5.51 -13.69 -14.95
C THR A 409 -6.61 -14.34 -14.11
N ALA A 410 -6.72 -14.00 -12.83
CA ALA A 410 -7.81 -14.44 -11.96
C ALA A 410 -9.18 -13.97 -12.49
N ALA A 411 -9.31 -12.69 -12.86
CA ALA A 411 -10.53 -12.13 -13.43
C ALA A 411 -10.96 -12.83 -14.73
N LYS A 412 -10.01 -13.16 -15.63
CA LYS A 412 -10.27 -13.95 -16.85
C LYS A 412 -10.82 -15.35 -16.53
N SER A 413 -10.41 -15.93 -15.43
CA SER A 413 -10.88 -17.24 -14.94
C SER A 413 -12.18 -17.14 -14.15
N GLY A 414 -12.77 -15.94 -14.01
CA GLY A 414 -14.07 -15.73 -13.36
C GLY A 414 -13.99 -15.54 -11.84
N HIS A 415 -12.81 -15.27 -11.29
CA HIS A 415 -12.61 -15.02 -9.88
C HIS A 415 -12.63 -13.52 -9.55
N HIS A 416 -13.21 -13.18 -8.41
CA HIS A 416 -13.17 -11.82 -7.87
C HIS A 416 -11.75 -11.43 -7.43
N VAL A 417 -11.38 -10.17 -7.66
CA VAL A 417 -10.02 -9.67 -7.44
C VAL A 417 -10.04 -8.34 -6.72
N VAL A 418 -9.22 -8.25 -5.68
CA VAL A 418 -8.82 -6.98 -5.06
C VAL A 418 -7.42 -6.62 -5.57
N MET A 419 -7.28 -5.44 -6.13
CA MET A 419 -6.00 -4.98 -6.69
C MET A 419 -5.17 -4.25 -5.64
N ALA A 420 -4.01 -4.80 -5.32
CA ALA A 420 -3.05 -4.25 -4.35
C ALA A 420 -1.60 -4.31 -4.86
N PRO A 421 -1.31 -4.05 -6.17
CA PRO A 421 0.04 -4.23 -6.71
C PRO A 421 1.05 -3.35 -5.96
N GLN A 422 2.13 -3.99 -5.49
CA GLN A 422 3.10 -3.39 -4.57
C GLN A 422 3.68 -2.06 -5.07
N GLU A 423 3.92 -1.93 -6.37
CA GLU A 423 4.52 -0.73 -6.96
C GLU A 423 3.64 0.53 -6.85
N PHE A 424 2.32 0.39 -6.62
CA PHE A 424 1.36 1.48 -6.52
C PHE A 424 0.68 1.56 -5.16
N CYS A 425 0.50 0.42 -4.49
CA CYS A 425 -0.38 0.26 -3.33
C CYS A 425 0.37 -0.02 -2.01
N TYR A 426 1.68 -0.34 -2.05
CA TYR A 426 2.43 -0.57 -0.81
C TYR A 426 2.92 0.76 -0.22
N LEU A 427 2.27 1.15 0.86
CA LEU A 427 2.51 2.43 1.55
C LEU A 427 3.67 2.36 2.56
N ASN A 428 4.30 1.20 2.71
CA ASN A 428 5.52 0.99 3.50
C ASN A 428 6.81 1.24 2.70
N MET A 429 6.70 1.60 1.42
CA MET A 429 7.82 2.03 0.58
C MET A 429 8.10 3.53 0.74
N TYR A 430 9.32 3.98 0.41
CA TYR A 430 9.68 5.39 0.43
C TYR A 430 8.73 6.23 -0.43
N GLN A 431 8.28 7.36 0.09
CA GLN A 431 7.37 8.27 -0.63
C GLN A 431 8.07 9.49 -1.23
N ASP A 432 9.30 9.79 -0.79
CA ASP A 432 10.15 10.86 -1.31
C ASP A 432 11.62 10.40 -1.27
N ASP A 433 12.60 11.31 -1.36
CA ASP A 433 14.04 11.07 -1.34
C ASP A 433 14.45 10.17 -0.15
N PRO A 434 14.83 8.90 -0.38
CA PRO A 434 15.12 7.94 0.68
C PRO A 434 16.25 8.35 1.63
N MET A 435 17.14 9.29 1.20
CA MET A 435 18.23 9.78 2.04
C MET A 435 17.74 10.70 3.16
N THR A 436 16.50 11.17 3.09
CA THR A 436 15.93 12.14 4.05
C THR A 436 14.59 11.67 4.64
N GLU A 437 14.07 10.57 4.14
CA GLU A 437 12.85 9.94 4.64
C GLU A 437 13.13 9.05 5.86
N PRO A 438 12.12 8.80 6.71
CA PRO A 438 12.19 7.73 7.71
C PRO A 438 12.48 6.39 7.04
N LYS A 439 13.10 5.46 7.78
CA LYS A 439 13.39 4.12 7.28
C LYS A 439 12.12 3.43 6.77
N ALA A 440 12.20 2.84 5.58
CA ALA A 440 11.10 2.17 4.92
C ALA A 440 11.58 0.86 4.28
N GLN A 441 10.67 -0.03 3.94
CA GLN A 441 11.00 -1.21 3.14
C GLN A 441 11.35 -0.78 1.72
N GLY A 442 12.46 -1.25 1.22
CA GLY A 442 13.03 -0.83 -0.06
C GLY A 442 12.03 -0.81 -1.23
N GLY A 443 11.94 0.29 -1.88
CA GLY A 443 11.02 0.60 -2.97
C GLY A 443 10.69 2.09 -2.96
N TYR A 444 10.06 2.58 -4.02
CA TYR A 444 9.79 4.00 -4.16
C TYR A 444 8.40 4.21 -4.80
N THR A 445 7.47 4.69 -3.98
CA THR A 445 6.08 4.88 -4.39
C THR A 445 5.61 6.28 -3.99
N ARG A 446 5.68 7.21 -4.93
CA ARG A 446 5.24 8.60 -4.74
C ARG A 446 3.72 8.70 -4.78
N LEU A 447 3.19 9.78 -4.17
CA LEU A 447 1.77 10.12 -4.25
C LEU A 447 1.25 10.15 -5.69
N GLU A 448 2.01 10.74 -6.62
CA GLU A 448 1.64 10.83 -8.04
C GLU A 448 1.53 9.46 -8.69
N LYS A 449 2.46 8.54 -8.37
CA LYS A 449 2.45 7.18 -8.90
C LYS A 449 1.22 6.41 -8.41
N THR A 450 0.91 6.50 -7.10
CA THR A 450 -0.29 5.90 -6.52
C THR A 450 -1.57 6.49 -7.13
N TYR A 451 -1.64 7.82 -7.32
CA TYR A 451 -2.80 8.49 -7.93
C TYR A 451 -3.03 8.08 -9.38
N ASN A 452 -1.97 7.93 -10.17
CA ASN A 452 -2.08 7.58 -11.60
C ASN A 452 -2.41 6.10 -11.84
N TYR A 453 -2.34 5.27 -10.80
CA TYR A 453 -2.75 3.87 -10.90
C TYR A 453 -4.24 3.75 -11.20
N ASP A 454 -4.58 2.88 -12.16
CA ASP A 454 -5.95 2.47 -12.46
C ASP A 454 -6.04 0.94 -12.33
N PRO A 455 -6.84 0.40 -11.40
CA PRO A 455 -6.97 -1.05 -11.22
C PRO A 455 -7.63 -1.75 -12.41
N ILE A 456 -8.32 -1.00 -13.29
CA ILE A 456 -8.89 -1.55 -14.53
C ILE A 456 -8.07 -1.02 -15.73
N PRO A 457 -7.21 -1.83 -16.34
CA PRO A 457 -6.51 -1.46 -17.54
C PRO A 457 -7.45 -1.06 -18.69
N ALA A 458 -6.99 -0.17 -19.56
CA ALA A 458 -7.81 0.34 -20.67
C ALA A 458 -8.45 -0.77 -21.53
N ALA A 459 -7.74 -1.89 -21.73
CA ALA A 459 -8.23 -3.03 -22.52
C ALA A 459 -9.43 -3.78 -21.87
N TYR A 460 -9.68 -3.60 -20.58
CA TYR A 460 -10.77 -4.27 -19.87
C TYR A 460 -11.96 -3.34 -19.57
N LYS A 461 -11.80 -2.02 -19.75
CA LYS A 461 -12.88 -1.05 -19.52
C LYS A 461 -14.06 -1.32 -20.44
N GLY A 462 -15.25 -1.41 -19.87
CA GLY A 462 -16.49 -1.71 -20.57
C GLY A 462 -16.65 -3.17 -21.03
N THR A 463 -15.73 -4.06 -20.66
CA THR A 463 -15.88 -5.50 -20.92
C THR A 463 -16.54 -6.23 -19.76
N SER A 464 -16.95 -7.48 -19.97
CA SER A 464 -17.51 -8.36 -18.92
C SER A 464 -16.49 -8.73 -17.82
N LEU A 465 -15.21 -8.45 -18.01
CA LEU A 465 -14.15 -8.72 -17.02
C LEU A 465 -14.11 -7.65 -15.93
N GLU A 466 -14.57 -6.44 -16.22
CA GLU A 466 -14.57 -5.32 -15.26
C GLU A 466 -15.30 -5.67 -13.96
N LYS A 467 -16.39 -6.45 -14.04
CA LYS A 467 -17.19 -6.87 -12.88
C LYS A 467 -16.47 -7.77 -11.87
N TYR A 468 -15.34 -8.35 -12.25
CA TYR A 468 -14.54 -9.20 -11.35
C TYR A 468 -13.47 -8.39 -10.58
N ILE A 469 -13.24 -7.13 -10.94
CA ILE A 469 -12.33 -6.25 -10.18
C ILE A 469 -13.17 -5.55 -9.11
N ASP A 470 -13.10 -6.04 -7.88
CA ASP A 470 -13.91 -5.55 -6.75
C ASP A 470 -13.45 -4.17 -6.27
N GLY A 471 -12.16 -3.85 -6.43
CA GLY A 471 -11.60 -2.58 -6.01
C GLY A 471 -10.11 -2.57 -5.77
N VAL A 472 -9.67 -1.68 -4.89
CA VAL A 472 -8.25 -1.39 -4.62
C VAL A 472 -7.99 -1.33 -3.12
N GLN A 473 -6.77 -1.76 -2.72
CA GLN A 473 -6.33 -1.71 -1.33
C GLN A 473 -4.91 -1.15 -1.22
N GLY A 474 -4.69 -0.26 -0.23
CA GLY A 474 -3.37 0.09 0.25
C GLY A 474 -2.87 -0.91 1.29
N CYS A 475 -1.59 -1.24 1.25
CA CYS A 475 -0.98 -2.16 2.21
C CYS A 475 0.15 -1.48 2.95
N VAL A 476 0.22 -1.68 4.27
CA VAL A 476 1.27 -1.15 5.13
C VAL A 476 1.89 -2.30 5.92
N TRP A 477 3.01 -2.82 5.40
CA TRP A 477 3.86 -3.76 6.12
C TRP A 477 4.73 -3.01 7.12
N THR A 478 4.94 -3.56 8.30
CA THR A 478 5.45 -2.78 9.43
C THR A 478 6.82 -3.22 9.96
N GLU A 479 7.60 -3.97 9.17
CA GLU A 479 8.96 -4.41 9.55
C GLU A 479 9.85 -3.24 9.99
N PHE A 480 9.73 -2.10 9.33
CA PHE A 480 10.51 -0.89 9.60
C PHE A 480 9.71 0.26 10.20
N ILE A 481 8.44 0.03 10.52
CA ILE A 481 7.54 1.04 11.08
C ILE A 481 7.23 0.67 12.54
N GLU A 482 7.94 1.30 13.48
CA GLU A 482 7.89 0.95 14.91
C GLU A 482 6.99 1.86 15.75
N LYS A 483 6.57 3.01 15.21
CA LYS A 483 5.88 4.06 15.97
C LYS A 483 4.63 4.56 15.25
N PRO A 484 3.58 4.95 16.00
CA PRO A 484 2.35 5.49 15.42
C PRO A 484 2.58 6.68 14.49
N ASP A 485 3.42 7.63 14.88
CA ASP A 485 3.76 8.79 14.04
C ASP A 485 4.40 8.39 12.71
N HIS A 486 5.20 7.32 12.71
CA HIS A 486 5.82 6.79 11.51
C HIS A 486 4.77 6.06 10.65
N LEU A 487 3.87 5.29 11.25
CA LEU A 487 2.76 4.64 10.56
C LEU A 487 1.90 5.67 9.80
N GLU A 488 1.49 6.72 10.48
CA GLU A 488 0.68 7.79 9.90
C GLU A 488 1.42 8.54 8.77
N TYR A 489 2.71 8.81 8.97
CA TYR A 489 3.57 9.42 7.95
C TYR A 489 3.61 8.58 6.67
N MET A 490 3.71 7.27 6.80
CA MET A 490 3.77 6.36 5.66
C MET A 490 2.40 6.20 4.96
N ILE A 491 1.31 6.20 5.71
CA ILE A 491 -0.06 6.08 5.16
C ILE A 491 -0.44 7.35 4.40
N TYR A 492 -0.30 8.52 5.03
CA TYR A 492 -0.84 9.79 4.51
C TYR A 492 0.24 10.65 3.85
N PRO A 493 -0.02 11.23 2.66
CA PRO A 493 -1.34 11.31 1.99
C PRO A 493 -1.61 10.21 0.95
N ARG A 494 -0.76 9.20 0.75
CA ARG A 494 -0.91 8.22 -0.35
C ARG A 494 -2.21 7.43 -0.28
N LEU A 495 -2.71 7.12 0.91
CA LEU A 495 -4.02 6.49 1.08
C LEU A 495 -5.16 7.32 0.47
N LEU A 496 -5.05 8.67 0.47
CA LEU A 496 -6.05 9.54 -0.14
C LEU A 496 -6.13 9.34 -1.66
N ALA A 497 -5.00 9.02 -2.29
CA ALA A 497 -4.97 8.69 -3.72
C ALA A 497 -5.73 7.38 -4.01
N LEU A 498 -5.57 6.37 -3.15
CA LEU A 498 -6.31 5.10 -3.27
C LEU A 498 -7.80 5.29 -2.95
N ALA A 499 -8.14 6.14 -1.97
CA ALA A 499 -9.53 6.50 -1.70
C ALA A 499 -10.19 7.14 -2.94
N GLU A 500 -9.49 8.07 -3.61
CA GLU A 500 -9.96 8.70 -4.85
C GLU A 500 -10.06 7.66 -6.00
N THR A 501 -9.06 6.78 -6.15
CA THR A 501 -9.08 5.72 -7.16
C THR A 501 -10.24 4.75 -6.95
N GLY A 502 -10.53 4.41 -5.70
CA GLY A 502 -11.62 3.50 -5.35
C GLY A 502 -13.01 4.10 -5.46
N TRP A 503 -13.12 5.41 -5.27
CA TRP A 503 -14.40 6.12 -5.23
C TRP A 503 -14.75 6.83 -6.53
N THR A 504 -13.81 7.63 -7.08
CA THR A 504 -14.11 8.59 -8.15
C THR A 504 -14.07 7.93 -9.53
N LYS A 505 -15.19 8.01 -10.27
CA LYS A 505 -15.30 7.46 -11.62
C LYS A 505 -14.49 8.23 -12.66
N GLN A 506 -14.47 9.56 -12.55
CA GLN A 506 -13.76 10.46 -13.47
C GLN A 506 -12.86 11.41 -12.67
N ARG A 507 -11.57 11.11 -12.63
CA ARG A 507 -10.58 11.88 -11.88
C ARG A 507 -10.12 13.10 -12.67
N THR A 508 -9.93 14.24 -12.01
CA THR A 508 -9.55 15.53 -12.62
C THR A 508 -8.09 15.65 -13.03
N GLY A 509 -7.24 14.69 -12.64
CA GLY A 509 -5.82 14.73 -12.88
C GLY A 509 -5.00 15.14 -11.66
N TYR A 510 -3.70 14.77 -11.66
CA TYR A 510 -2.84 14.87 -10.48
C TYR A 510 -2.67 16.29 -9.95
N ALA A 511 -2.56 17.28 -10.81
CA ALA A 511 -2.34 18.67 -10.39
C ALA A 511 -3.49 19.20 -9.52
N ASP A 512 -4.73 18.93 -9.90
CA ASP A 512 -5.92 19.27 -9.10
C ASP A 512 -5.98 18.46 -7.82
N PHE A 513 -5.79 17.15 -7.92
CA PHE A 513 -5.77 16.26 -6.76
C PHE A 513 -4.72 16.70 -5.73
N ARG A 514 -3.52 17.06 -6.16
CA ARG A 514 -2.44 17.54 -5.29
C ARG A 514 -2.84 18.77 -4.49
N GLN A 515 -3.61 19.70 -5.07
CA GLN A 515 -4.13 20.89 -4.34
C GLN A 515 -5.16 20.47 -3.27
N ARG A 516 -6.05 19.53 -3.58
CA ARG A 516 -7.01 18.99 -2.61
C ARG A 516 -6.31 18.24 -1.48
N VAL A 517 -5.27 17.48 -1.80
CA VAL A 517 -4.42 16.75 -0.81
C VAL A 517 -3.76 17.71 0.17
N ILE A 518 -3.27 18.87 -0.25
CA ILE A 518 -2.69 19.86 0.66
C ILE A 518 -3.69 20.26 1.75
N THR A 519 -4.94 20.57 1.35
CA THR A 519 -6.00 20.93 2.29
C THR A 519 -6.38 19.76 3.22
N ALA A 520 -6.50 18.55 2.65
CA ALA A 520 -6.81 17.34 3.42
C ALA A 520 -5.69 16.98 4.41
N THR A 521 -4.43 17.12 4.01
CA THR A 521 -3.26 16.92 4.89
C THR A 521 -3.25 17.92 6.05
N ASP A 522 -3.58 19.18 5.80
CA ASP A 522 -3.69 20.18 6.87
C ASP A 522 -4.85 19.84 7.84
N ALA A 523 -5.97 19.29 7.34
CA ALA A 523 -7.07 18.81 8.17
C ALA A 523 -6.65 17.60 9.03
N LEU A 524 -5.97 16.64 8.45
CA LEU A 524 -5.40 15.48 9.18
C LEU A 524 -4.45 15.94 10.30
N LYS A 525 -3.55 16.87 10.01
CA LYS A 525 -2.62 17.41 11.02
C LYS A 525 -3.34 18.10 12.16
N ARG A 526 -4.41 18.87 11.87
CA ARG A 526 -5.26 19.47 12.93
C ARG A 526 -5.98 18.42 13.77
N ALA A 527 -6.32 17.27 13.18
CA ALA A 527 -6.91 16.13 13.87
C ALA A 527 -5.88 15.25 14.59
N GLY A 528 -4.59 15.65 14.62
CA GLY A 528 -3.53 14.97 15.35
C GLY A 528 -2.86 13.82 14.60
N TYR A 529 -2.97 13.77 13.26
CA TYR A 529 -2.23 12.79 12.43
C TYR A 529 -0.90 13.37 11.97
N ASN A 530 0.14 12.54 11.96
CA ASN A 530 1.46 12.91 11.43
C ASN A 530 1.55 12.62 9.92
N ALA A 531 0.78 13.35 9.10
CA ALA A 531 0.81 13.15 7.66
C ALA A 531 2.02 13.83 6.99
N PHE A 532 2.63 13.17 5.99
CA PHE A 532 3.67 13.75 5.15
C PHE A 532 3.18 15.04 4.46
N ASP A 533 4.00 16.09 4.51
CA ASP A 533 3.66 17.36 3.89
C ASP A 533 4.10 17.40 2.43
N ILE A 534 3.17 17.15 1.52
CA ILE A 534 3.44 17.10 0.07
C ILE A 534 4.03 18.41 -0.50
N ARG A 535 3.95 19.53 0.23
CA ARG A 535 4.63 20.79 -0.16
C ARG A 535 6.14 20.67 -0.05
N LYS A 536 6.64 19.75 0.76
CA LYS A 536 8.07 19.47 1.01
C LYS A 536 8.64 18.38 0.10
N GLU A 537 7.79 17.77 -0.73
CA GLU A 537 8.20 16.70 -1.65
C GLU A 537 9.36 17.19 -2.55
N LYS A 538 10.47 16.48 -2.53
CA LYS A 538 11.62 16.69 -3.41
C LYS A 538 11.40 16.07 -4.78
N GLY A 539 10.69 14.97 -4.80
CA GLY A 539 10.30 14.21 -5.97
C GLY A 539 11.43 13.34 -6.54
N ALA A 540 11.34 13.06 -7.83
CA ALA A 540 12.30 12.21 -8.53
C ALA A 540 13.75 12.72 -8.38
N ARG A 541 14.71 11.80 -8.39
CA ARG A 541 16.15 12.12 -8.35
C ARG A 541 16.50 13.12 -9.46
N PRO A 542 17.24 14.19 -9.15
CA PRO A 542 17.52 15.25 -10.13
C PRO A 542 18.10 14.74 -11.45
N GLU A 543 19.00 13.75 -11.40
CA GLU A 543 19.63 13.14 -12.56
C GLU A 543 18.66 12.31 -13.42
N SER A 544 17.56 11.82 -12.84
CA SER A 544 16.56 11.02 -13.55
C SER A 544 15.50 11.84 -14.29
N ARG A 545 15.49 13.17 -14.10
CA ARG A 545 14.43 14.05 -14.63
C ARG A 545 14.57 14.38 -16.11
N SER A 546 15.74 14.15 -16.71
CA SER A 546 16.00 14.44 -18.12
C SER A 546 17.08 13.52 -18.67
N ILE A 547 17.08 13.37 -19.98
CA ILE A 547 18.15 12.63 -20.66
C ILE A 547 19.48 13.34 -20.49
N VAL A 548 20.48 12.63 -19.98
CA VAL A 548 21.85 13.13 -19.84
C VAL A 548 22.54 13.12 -21.20
N GLN A 549 23.01 14.28 -21.64
CA GLN A 549 23.72 14.41 -22.91
C GLN A 549 25.22 14.16 -22.71
N HIS A 550 25.78 13.18 -23.42
CA HIS A 550 27.19 12.79 -23.35
C HIS A 550 27.63 12.09 -24.64
N GLU A 551 28.94 11.92 -24.85
CA GLU A 551 29.45 11.33 -26.11
C GLU A 551 29.25 9.81 -26.21
N GLY A 552 29.04 9.13 -25.06
CA GLY A 552 28.68 7.71 -24.99
C GLY A 552 27.22 7.39 -25.34
N LEU A 553 26.36 8.40 -25.50
CA LEU A 553 24.93 8.23 -25.75
C LEU A 553 24.68 7.43 -27.05
N GLY A 554 23.91 6.35 -26.94
CA GLY A 554 23.56 5.43 -28.06
C GLY A 554 24.70 4.58 -28.55
N LYS A 555 25.84 4.51 -27.84
CA LYS A 555 26.96 3.65 -28.19
C LYS A 555 26.70 2.20 -27.82
N SER A 556 27.30 1.27 -28.58
CA SER A 556 27.14 -0.16 -28.31
C SER A 556 27.89 -0.58 -27.04
N VAL A 557 27.27 -1.44 -26.27
CA VAL A 557 27.81 -2.03 -25.04
C VAL A 557 28.04 -3.52 -25.22
N THR A 558 29.25 -3.99 -24.90
CA THR A 558 29.55 -5.42 -24.82
C THR A 558 29.56 -5.84 -23.36
N TYR A 559 28.72 -6.79 -22.98
CA TYR A 559 28.61 -7.33 -21.64
C TYR A 559 29.52 -8.55 -21.51
N LEU A 560 30.56 -8.44 -20.65
CA LEU A 560 31.41 -9.56 -20.22
C LEU A 560 30.85 -10.18 -18.94
N GLY A 561 30.23 -9.39 -18.05
CA GLY A 561 29.35 -9.79 -16.97
C GLY A 561 27.91 -9.47 -17.35
N ARG A 562 27.03 -10.49 -17.36
CA ARG A 562 25.64 -10.31 -17.80
C ARG A 562 24.74 -9.80 -16.67
N TYR A 563 23.84 -8.90 -16.97
CA TYR A 563 22.77 -8.49 -16.06
C TYR A 563 21.73 -9.61 -15.89
N ALA A 564 21.04 -9.62 -14.77
CA ALA A 564 19.94 -10.54 -14.52
C ALA A 564 18.68 -10.14 -15.29
N GLU A 565 18.01 -11.10 -15.94
CA GLU A 565 16.79 -10.83 -16.74
C GLU A 565 15.67 -10.16 -15.92
N LYS A 566 15.56 -10.50 -14.62
CA LYS A 566 14.61 -9.87 -13.70
C LYS A 566 14.80 -8.34 -13.59
N TYR A 567 16.05 -7.87 -13.73
CA TYR A 567 16.43 -6.46 -13.60
C TYR A 567 17.20 -5.98 -14.82
N ARG A 568 16.68 -6.32 -15.99
CA ARG A 568 17.30 -6.01 -17.29
C ARG A 568 17.20 -4.54 -17.69
N ALA A 569 16.29 -3.76 -17.06
CA ALA A 569 15.91 -2.42 -17.53
C ALA A 569 15.54 -2.44 -19.03
N GLU A 570 16.16 -1.61 -19.85
CA GLU A 570 15.98 -1.59 -21.33
C GLU A 570 16.94 -2.56 -22.07
N GLY A 571 17.49 -3.54 -21.35
CA GLY A 571 18.40 -4.52 -21.93
C GLY A 571 19.76 -3.94 -22.29
N ASP A 572 20.30 -4.34 -23.44
CA ASP A 572 21.68 -3.99 -23.86
C ASP A 572 21.89 -2.48 -24.11
N SER A 573 20.82 -1.68 -24.23
CA SER A 573 20.88 -0.23 -24.39
C SER A 573 20.93 0.56 -23.09
N THR A 574 20.61 -0.06 -21.95
CA THR A 574 20.41 0.63 -20.67
C THR A 574 21.57 1.54 -20.29
N LEU A 575 22.80 1.05 -20.38
CA LEU A 575 23.97 1.76 -19.87
C LEU A 575 24.46 2.93 -20.76
N THR A 576 23.78 3.19 -21.88
CA THR A 576 24.12 4.27 -22.84
C THR A 576 22.89 4.94 -23.46
N ASN A 577 21.70 4.83 -22.82
CA ASN A 577 20.48 5.46 -23.33
C ASN A 577 20.24 6.88 -22.78
N GLY A 578 21.10 7.37 -21.90
CA GLY A 578 21.03 8.68 -21.27
C GLY A 578 20.04 8.78 -20.12
N LEU A 579 19.43 7.67 -19.68
CA LEU A 579 18.44 7.64 -18.64
C LEU A 579 19.03 7.18 -17.31
N CYS A 580 19.35 8.14 -16.44
CA CYS A 580 19.72 7.79 -15.06
C CYS A 580 18.51 7.26 -14.29
N GLY A 581 18.73 6.29 -13.40
CA GLY A 581 17.71 5.71 -12.54
C GLY A 581 17.21 6.69 -11.48
N ASP A 582 15.96 6.55 -11.10
CA ASP A 582 15.34 7.27 -9.99
C ASP A 582 15.68 6.60 -8.64
N TRP A 583 14.99 6.93 -7.56
CA TRP A 583 15.26 6.43 -6.22
C TRP A 583 14.99 4.92 -6.05
N GLY A 584 14.13 4.31 -6.85
CA GLY A 584 13.76 2.89 -6.73
C GLY A 584 14.42 1.99 -7.76
N TYR A 585 15.00 0.88 -7.36
CA TYR A 585 15.61 -0.11 -8.28
C TYR A 585 14.61 -0.85 -9.18
N LEU A 586 13.32 -0.81 -8.85
CA LEU A 586 12.23 -1.45 -9.62
C LEU A 586 11.63 -0.54 -10.71
N GLU A 587 12.11 0.72 -10.85
CA GLU A 587 11.49 1.69 -11.76
C GLU A 587 11.88 1.52 -13.25
N GLY A 588 12.73 0.54 -13.54
CA GLY A 588 13.05 0.11 -14.92
C GLY A 588 14.23 0.79 -15.59
N ARG A 589 15.01 1.65 -14.89
CA ARG A 589 16.24 2.27 -15.41
C ARG A 589 17.53 1.77 -14.77
N TRP A 590 17.41 1.06 -13.66
CA TRP A 590 18.52 0.41 -13.00
C TRP A 590 18.73 -1.00 -13.53
N GLN A 591 19.95 -1.33 -13.91
CA GLN A 591 20.31 -2.67 -14.37
C GLN A 591 21.03 -3.45 -13.25
N GLY A 592 20.52 -4.63 -12.91
CA GLY A 592 20.99 -5.43 -11.77
C GLY A 592 21.89 -6.59 -12.15
N PHE A 593 22.97 -6.78 -11.39
CA PHE A 593 23.99 -7.83 -11.57
C PHE A 593 24.17 -8.58 -10.24
N ILE A 594 24.19 -9.91 -10.27
CA ILE A 594 24.31 -10.75 -9.05
C ILE A 594 25.44 -11.78 -9.11
N ASP A 595 25.99 -12.07 -10.28
CA ASP A 595 27.02 -13.08 -10.41
C ASP A 595 28.41 -12.64 -9.87
N SER A 596 29.33 -13.57 -9.74
CA SER A 596 30.70 -13.31 -9.26
C SER A 596 31.50 -12.37 -10.16
N THR A 597 31.08 -12.17 -11.41
CA THR A 597 31.69 -11.25 -12.36
C THR A 597 31.33 -9.80 -12.03
N GLY A 598 30.12 -9.60 -11.47
CA GLY A 598 29.56 -8.28 -11.22
C GLY A 598 29.34 -7.50 -12.53
N VAL A 599 29.52 -6.18 -12.48
CA VAL A 599 29.48 -5.35 -13.67
C VAL A 599 30.82 -5.46 -14.40
N ASP A 600 30.82 -5.93 -15.63
CA ASP A 600 31.99 -5.93 -16.51
C ASP A 600 31.54 -5.67 -17.94
N VAL A 601 31.65 -4.42 -18.39
CA VAL A 601 31.06 -3.93 -19.63
C VAL A 601 32.04 -3.05 -20.41
N ILE A 602 31.94 -3.08 -21.75
CA ILE A 602 32.78 -2.29 -22.65
C ILE A 602 31.87 -1.42 -23.54
N VAL A 603 32.05 -0.12 -23.46
CA VAL A 603 31.43 0.86 -24.38
C VAL A 603 32.36 1.11 -25.56
N ASP A 604 31.90 0.92 -26.79
CA ASP A 604 32.64 1.23 -28.05
C ASP A 604 32.28 2.64 -28.53
N MET A 605 33.17 3.59 -28.41
CA MET A 605 32.98 4.96 -28.90
C MET A 605 32.94 5.08 -30.45
N GLY A 606 33.19 3.97 -31.17
CA GLY A 606 33.21 3.88 -32.63
C GLY A 606 34.52 4.39 -33.25
N LYS A 607 35.24 5.30 -32.63
CA LYS A 607 36.53 5.84 -33.03
C LYS A 607 37.37 6.21 -31.81
N VAL A 608 38.67 6.38 -32.00
CA VAL A 608 39.55 6.92 -30.95
C VAL A 608 39.10 8.34 -30.59
N THR A 609 38.73 8.56 -29.37
CA THR A 609 38.17 9.82 -28.85
C THR A 609 39.02 10.26 -27.62
N ASP A 610 39.13 11.55 -27.38
CA ASP A 610 39.70 12.07 -26.13
C ASP A 610 38.69 11.94 -24.99
N ILE A 611 38.90 10.98 -24.09
CA ILE A 611 38.05 10.73 -22.94
C ILE A 611 38.52 11.62 -21.79
N LYS A 612 37.66 12.56 -21.35
CA LYS A 612 37.97 13.57 -20.32
C LYS A 612 37.31 13.27 -18.97
N ASP A 613 36.14 12.67 -19.03
CA ASP A 613 35.40 12.24 -17.83
C ASP A 613 34.58 10.98 -18.11
N VAL A 614 34.44 10.16 -17.04
CA VAL A 614 33.55 8.99 -17.01
C VAL A 614 32.83 8.99 -15.66
N GLU A 615 31.50 8.96 -15.71
CA GLU A 615 30.65 8.86 -14.53
C GLU A 615 29.75 7.61 -14.61
N ALA A 616 29.45 7.02 -13.45
CA ALA A 616 28.45 5.97 -13.31
C ALA A 616 27.87 6.01 -11.88
N ASN A 617 26.60 5.64 -11.70
CA ASN A 617 26.00 5.59 -10.39
C ASN A 617 25.81 4.15 -9.94
N PHE A 618 25.95 3.91 -8.64
CA PHE A 618 25.72 2.61 -8.01
C PHE A 618 24.76 2.79 -6.84
N MET A 619 23.68 2.00 -6.85
CA MET A 619 22.72 2.01 -5.77
C MET A 619 23.23 1.21 -4.57
N HIS A 620 22.90 1.66 -3.37
CA HIS A 620 23.02 0.94 -2.12
C HIS A 620 21.68 0.92 -1.41
N GLN A 621 21.19 -0.26 -1.06
CA GLN A 621 19.95 -0.43 -0.36
C GLN A 621 19.99 -1.75 0.44
N LEU A 622 20.23 -1.64 1.75
CA LEU A 622 20.48 -2.80 2.62
C LEU A 622 19.34 -3.81 2.62
N GLU A 623 18.11 -3.34 2.70
CA GLU A 623 16.90 -4.17 2.80
C GLU A 623 16.68 -5.02 1.54
N ALA A 624 17.19 -4.57 0.39
CA ALA A 624 17.10 -5.28 -0.88
C ALA A 624 18.37 -6.07 -1.21
N VAL A 625 19.33 -6.16 -0.27
CA VAL A 625 20.65 -6.81 -0.47
C VAL A 625 21.41 -6.21 -1.66
N ILE A 626 21.23 -4.91 -1.89
CA ILE A 626 21.93 -4.15 -2.94
C ILE A 626 23.08 -3.39 -2.30
N TYR A 627 24.30 -3.64 -2.77
CA TYR A 627 25.48 -2.99 -2.19
C TYR A 627 26.27 -2.20 -3.23
N VAL A 628 26.84 -1.09 -2.79
CA VAL A 628 27.87 -0.42 -3.58
C VAL A 628 29.03 -1.36 -3.80
N PRO A 629 29.62 -1.38 -5.02
CA PRO A 629 30.72 -2.29 -5.34
C PRO A 629 31.89 -2.22 -4.35
N ASN A 630 32.54 -3.33 -4.11
CA ASN A 630 33.79 -3.39 -3.35
C ASN A 630 34.93 -2.66 -4.07
N THR A 631 34.98 -2.83 -5.40
CA THR A 631 35.99 -2.22 -6.26
C THR A 631 35.35 -1.75 -7.55
N ILE A 632 35.68 -0.53 -8.01
CA ILE A 632 35.34 -0.02 -9.32
C ILE A 632 36.64 0.22 -10.07
N THR A 633 36.80 -0.35 -11.28
CA THR A 633 37.99 -0.23 -12.11
C THR A 633 37.62 0.30 -13.46
N LEU A 634 38.25 1.37 -13.90
CA LEU A 634 38.10 1.95 -15.22
C LEU A 634 39.32 1.61 -16.08
N LEU A 635 39.04 1.02 -17.24
CA LEU A 635 40.08 0.64 -18.19
C LEU A 635 39.73 1.20 -19.57
N VAL A 636 40.77 1.45 -20.37
CA VAL A 636 40.59 1.97 -21.73
C VAL A 636 41.47 1.19 -22.72
N SER A 637 41.02 1.19 -23.99
CA SER A 637 41.75 0.53 -25.07
C SER A 637 41.55 1.26 -26.39
N LYS A 638 42.55 1.19 -27.30
CA LYS A 638 42.44 1.67 -28.69
C LYS A 638 41.97 0.60 -29.63
N ASP A 639 42.25 -0.65 -29.38
CA ASP A 639 42.04 -1.81 -30.26
C ASP A 639 40.99 -2.82 -29.77
N GLY A 640 40.46 -2.62 -28.55
CA GLY A 640 39.49 -3.53 -27.91
C GLY A 640 40.07 -4.83 -27.40
N LYS A 641 41.39 -5.04 -27.51
CA LYS A 641 42.08 -6.27 -27.10
C LYS A 641 42.97 -6.04 -25.89
N LYS A 642 43.80 -5.00 -25.92
CA LYS A 642 44.69 -4.65 -24.82
C LYS A 642 44.13 -3.48 -24.05
N PHE A 643 43.74 -3.72 -22.79
CA PHE A 643 43.20 -2.70 -21.90
C PHE A 643 44.22 -2.24 -20.89
N THR A 644 44.25 -0.93 -20.65
CA THR A 644 45.07 -0.29 -19.62
C THR A 644 44.18 0.28 -18.54
N THR A 645 44.43 -0.05 -17.28
CA THR A 645 43.76 0.55 -16.13
C THR A 645 44.15 1.99 -15.97
N ILE A 646 43.18 2.90 -15.92
CA ILE A 646 43.39 4.34 -15.73
C ILE A 646 42.89 4.82 -14.36
N ASP A 647 41.96 4.05 -13.75
CA ASP A 647 41.49 4.29 -12.38
C ASP A 647 41.08 2.99 -11.68
N LYS A 648 41.30 2.99 -10.35
CA LYS A 648 40.80 1.94 -9.46
C LYS A 648 40.35 2.55 -8.14
N THR A 649 39.04 2.59 -7.95
CA THR A 649 38.39 3.16 -6.78
C THR A 649 37.90 2.06 -5.84
N LEU A 650 38.14 2.24 -4.54
CA LEU A 650 37.55 1.44 -3.46
C LEU A 650 36.52 2.33 -2.73
N PRO A 651 35.23 2.20 -3.01
CA PRO A 651 34.21 2.99 -2.36
C PRO A 651 34.22 2.73 -0.85
N GLY A 652 34.75 3.68 -0.07
CA GLY A 652 34.84 3.61 1.39
C GLY A 652 33.51 3.97 2.05
N ILE A 653 32.46 3.18 1.85
CA ILE A 653 31.14 3.46 2.44
C ILE A 653 31.14 2.97 3.88
N LYS A 654 30.80 3.86 4.80
CA LYS A 654 30.40 3.46 6.15
C LYS A 654 29.10 2.65 6.02
N THR A 655 29.13 1.41 6.44
CA THR A 655 28.02 0.45 6.41
C THR A 655 26.77 0.86 7.24
N SER A 656 26.72 2.11 7.71
CA SER A 656 25.62 2.64 8.52
C SER A 656 24.52 3.35 7.72
N SER A 657 24.67 3.51 6.40
CA SER A 657 23.62 4.09 5.57
C SER A 657 22.74 2.97 5.04
N ASP A 658 21.45 3.02 5.34
CA ASP A 658 20.48 2.03 4.83
C ASP A 658 20.24 2.21 3.33
N TYR A 659 20.32 3.45 2.84
CA TYR A 659 20.14 3.82 1.43
C TYR A 659 21.12 4.90 0.97
N LEU A 660 21.68 4.78 -0.23
CA LEU A 660 22.38 5.86 -0.95
C LEU A 660 22.54 5.53 -2.45
N VAL A 661 22.77 6.53 -3.27
CA VAL A 661 23.30 6.39 -4.62
C VAL A 661 24.73 6.90 -4.64
N TYR A 662 25.68 6.01 -4.89
CA TYR A 662 27.11 6.34 -4.94
C TYR A 662 27.50 6.79 -6.35
N PRO A 663 27.94 8.06 -6.54
CA PRO A 663 28.41 8.53 -7.84
C PRO A 663 29.88 8.19 -8.01
N TYR A 664 30.21 7.26 -8.90
CA TYR A 664 31.56 7.09 -9.39
C TYR A 664 31.89 8.18 -10.40
N ARG A 665 33.02 8.82 -10.27
CA ARG A 665 33.47 9.88 -11.18
C ARG A 665 34.97 9.83 -11.38
N TRP A 666 35.38 9.73 -12.63
CA TRP A 666 36.78 9.89 -13.05
C TRP A 666 36.92 11.13 -13.95
N LYS A 667 37.99 11.88 -13.78
CA LYS A 667 38.37 13.01 -14.65
C LYS A 667 39.85 12.90 -15.03
N GLY A 668 40.15 13.13 -16.31
CA GLY A 668 41.51 13.04 -16.83
C GLY A 668 41.59 13.44 -18.30
N SER A 669 42.55 12.90 -19.03
CA SER A 669 42.62 12.97 -20.50
C SER A 669 43.32 11.72 -21.01
N VAL A 670 42.62 10.92 -21.82
CA VAL A 670 43.18 9.73 -22.45
C VAL A 670 42.54 9.47 -23.81
N HIS A 671 43.35 9.13 -24.80
CA HIS A 671 42.86 8.80 -26.16
C HIS A 671 42.55 7.31 -26.25
N ALA A 672 41.25 6.95 -26.36
CA ALA A 672 40.78 5.59 -26.43
C ALA A 672 39.54 5.49 -27.33
N ARG A 673 39.28 4.29 -27.88
CA ARG A 673 38.04 3.93 -28.53
C ARG A 673 37.11 3.15 -27.61
N TYR A 674 37.67 2.29 -26.77
CA TYR A 674 36.91 1.42 -25.89
C TYR A 674 37.09 1.87 -24.43
N VAL A 675 35.97 2.01 -23.73
CA VAL A 675 35.90 2.32 -22.30
C VAL A 675 35.29 1.11 -21.58
N ARG A 676 36.05 0.47 -20.68
CA ARG A 676 35.59 -0.69 -19.93
C ARG A 676 35.40 -0.30 -18.47
N LEU A 677 34.20 -0.50 -17.94
CA LEU A 677 33.88 -0.35 -16.53
C LEU A 677 33.71 -1.73 -15.92
N LYS A 678 34.46 -1.96 -14.83
CA LYS A 678 34.38 -3.20 -14.03
C LYS A 678 34.09 -2.87 -12.58
N ALA A 679 33.04 -3.50 -12.02
CA ALA A 679 32.68 -3.32 -10.61
C ALA A 679 32.38 -4.69 -9.99
N THR A 680 33.08 -4.98 -8.86
CA THR A 680 32.99 -6.30 -8.18
C THR A 680 32.10 -6.21 -6.96
N SER A 681 31.30 -7.25 -6.69
CA SER A 681 30.48 -7.34 -5.49
C SER A 681 31.31 -7.45 -4.22
N ARG A 682 30.73 -7.03 -3.10
CA ARG A 682 31.30 -7.23 -1.75
C ARG A 682 31.08 -8.65 -1.24
N GLU A 683 29.94 -9.24 -1.57
CA GLU A 683 29.48 -10.52 -1.09
C GLU A 683 28.99 -11.38 -2.27
N PRO A 684 29.12 -12.72 -2.22
CA PRO A 684 28.80 -13.59 -3.35
C PRO A 684 27.36 -13.47 -3.85
N ASP A 685 26.39 -13.27 -2.95
CA ASP A 685 24.95 -13.24 -3.24
C ASP A 685 24.35 -11.82 -3.20
N ALA A 686 25.20 -10.79 -3.27
CA ALA A 686 24.73 -9.41 -3.22
C ALA A 686 24.59 -8.81 -4.61
N TRP A 687 23.54 -8.00 -4.78
CA TRP A 687 23.28 -7.26 -5.99
C TRP A 687 24.18 -6.04 -6.16
N ILE A 688 24.58 -5.76 -7.40
CA ILE A 688 25.10 -4.47 -7.85
C ILE A 688 24.08 -3.89 -8.83
N PHE A 689 23.62 -2.66 -8.59
CA PHE A 689 22.77 -1.92 -9.52
C PHE A 689 23.50 -0.69 -10.05
N THR A 690 23.50 -0.53 -11.37
CA THR A 690 24.01 0.67 -12.05
C THR A 690 23.02 1.13 -13.12
N ASP A 691 23.06 2.41 -13.49
CA ASP A 691 22.10 3.02 -14.42
C ASP A 691 22.75 3.38 -15.78
N GLU A 692 23.53 4.43 -15.82
CA GLU A 692 24.11 5.00 -17.06
C GLU A 692 25.62 5.13 -16.94
N ILE A 693 26.36 4.87 -18.03
CA ILE A 693 27.80 5.14 -18.14
C ILE A 693 27.98 6.41 -18.97
N ILE A 694 28.13 7.52 -18.29
CA ILE A 694 28.26 8.84 -18.88
C ILE A 694 29.71 9.06 -19.29
N ILE A 695 29.97 9.30 -20.58
CA ILE A 695 31.32 9.55 -21.09
C ILE A 695 31.33 10.91 -21.76
N ASN A 696 32.23 11.82 -21.35
CA ASN A 696 32.34 13.18 -21.83
C ASN A 696 30.98 13.91 -21.74
N LYS A 697 30.53 14.18 -20.53
CA LYS A 697 29.27 14.88 -20.26
C LYS A 697 29.24 16.25 -20.93
N LYS A 698 28.16 16.59 -21.61
CA LYS A 698 27.95 17.86 -22.32
C LYS A 698 27.28 18.91 -21.47
#